data_be9ffa054c785e2cd1fb17ec88accb99
#
_entry.id   be9ffa054c785e2cd1fb17ec88accb99
#
_cell.length_a   1.000
_cell.length_b   1.000
_cell.length_c   1.000
_cell.angle_alpha   90.00
_cell.angle_beta   90.00
_cell.angle_gamma   90.00
#
_symmetry.space_group_name_H-M   'P 1'
#
loop_
_entity.id
_entity.type
_entity.pdbx_description
1 polymer ?
#
loop_
_entity_poly.entity_id
_entity_poly.type
_entity_poly.pdbx_seq_one_letter_code
_entity_poly.pdbx_strand_id
1 'polypeptide(L)'
;HKGWILEEDMMAAVAADRRAPIKEPEADGGAPVHSFADRPEKSPTDKQARKLAKLSLHGVKERAETLKEDLLQKGFGKKELAMLGVGLVLAVLIITLITNAISDSIERKKKMEHVTADKGLSVMVEDEPEKWCSSYPVVLQIRAKGGQPEQVEINEETYDLDEKGMVTVQASDYLLELTAKVGEETLTAQIEIPKIDSQAPVVTVSREENTIVVSGADNRSEIAQLWYAVVREEDYLEIPLYKKYTAPLTFESDAMYYFYAQDKAGNKSTPLVTTMELPQSAALVNKELSLFPGETSYLELQAEPEGALLNNLKYESANPEIAVADAKGAVTAIAEGSTIIHVSADGIEELDCPVTVSSARTVTISALGDCTLGSDSSFNTTTNFDAFAAVNGTSYFFANVKDILENDDATFANFEGTLTTEDTRESKQYAFKGDPSYTEVLTNGSVDVVTLANNHSSDYGEQSNEDTKQYLEGAGIDYCTGDEIVVKDVNGIRTAFIGIYVLDEGLAKEEQVKETIAAAKSQGAQLVIMAFHWGTEKATEPDATQITLAHAAIDAGADMVVGHHPHVLQGIEKYNGKYIAYSLGNFCFGGNSTPSDMDTIIFRQTFRVTEDGVEPDAETEIIPCSISSVEGYNNYQPTPAQGSEADRIIEKLNEYSSAYGQTFTASTGLE
;
A
#
# COMPACT_ATOMS: atom_id res chain seq x y z
N HIS A 1 11.37 0.76 -15.76
CA HIS A 1 10.58 0.25 -16.91
C HIS A 1 10.93 -1.17 -17.38
N LYS A 2 11.95 -1.84 -16.83
CA LYS A 2 12.27 -3.25 -17.18
C LYS A 2 11.76 -4.29 -16.16
N GLY A 3 11.25 -3.90 -15.03
CA GLY A 3 10.78 -4.82 -14.00
C GLY A 3 9.34 -5.35 -14.19
N TRP A 4 8.46 -4.57 -14.78
CA TRP A 4 7.02 -4.90 -14.88
C TRP A 4 6.63 -5.84 -16.03
N ILE A 5 7.42 -5.87 -17.09
CA ILE A 5 7.19 -6.82 -18.22
C ILE A 5 7.52 -8.27 -17.84
N LEU A 6 8.33 -8.49 -16.80
CA LEU A 6 8.73 -9.82 -16.34
C LEU A 6 7.62 -10.60 -15.59
N GLU A 7 6.61 -9.93 -15.04
CA GLU A 7 5.55 -10.61 -14.26
C GLU A 7 4.48 -11.28 -15.15
N GLU A 8 4.07 -10.64 -16.24
CA GLU A 8 3.07 -11.23 -17.15
C GLU A 8 3.63 -12.40 -17.97
N ASP A 9 4.88 -12.35 -18.41
CA ASP A 9 5.52 -13.44 -19.16
C ASP A 9 5.88 -14.64 -18.26
N MET A 10 6.17 -14.41 -16.98
CA MET A 10 6.37 -15.50 -15.99
C MET A 10 5.09 -16.28 -15.69
N MET A 11 3.94 -15.62 -15.71
CA MET A 11 2.64 -16.27 -15.50
C MET A 11 2.22 -17.15 -16.68
N ALA A 12 2.61 -16.81 -17.90
CA ALA A 12 2.32 -17.60 -19.10
C ALA A 12 3.15 -18.88 -19.19
N ALA A 13 4.39 -18.89 -18.73
CA ALA A 13 5.28 -20.06 -18.73
C ALA A 13 4.86 -21.12 -17.69
N VAL A 14 4.20 -20.72 -16.58
CA VAL A 14 3.72 -21.63 -15.52
C VAL A 14 2.42 -22.35 -15.93
N ALA A 15 1.65 -21.81 -16.88
CA ALA A 15 0.41 -22.43 -17.35
C ALA A 15 0.61 -23.63 -18.31
N ALA A 16 1.82 -23.83 -18.85
CA ALA A 16 2.09 -24.87 -19.86
C ALA A 16 2.49 -26.25 -19.30
N ASP A 17 2.82 -26.38 -18.01
CA ASP A 17 3.37 -27.65 -17.43
C ASP A 17 2.34 -28.53 -16.69
N ARG A 18 1.05 -28.38 -17.00
CA ARG A 18 0.00 -29.24 -16.43
C ARG A 18 -0.33 -30.46 -17.33
N ARG A 19 0.61 -31.38 -17.53
CA ARG A 19 0.29 -32.76 -18.03
C ARG A 19 1.37 -33.76 -17.71
N ALA A 20 1.25 -34.54 -16.61
CA ALA A 20 1.44 -35.98 -16.50
C ALA A 20 1.53 -36.42 -15.02
N PRO A 21 0.99 -37.57 -14.65
CA PRO A 21 0.99 -38.09 -13.27
C PRO A 21 2.26 -38.89 -12.98
N ILE A 22 2.90 -38.64 -11.82
CA ILE A 22 4.05 -39.42 -11.33
C ILE A 22 3.67 -40.13 -10.02
N LYS A 23 4.07 -41.42 -9.94
CA LYS A 23 3.86 -42.32 -8.81
C LYS A 23 4.74 -41.97 -7.61
N GLU A 24 4.18 -42.17 -6.42
CA GLU A 24 4.86 -41.99 -5.13
C GLU A 24 5.93 -43.08 -4.88
N PRO A 25 7.04 -42.75 -4.18
CA PRO A 25 7.82 -43.72 -3.41
C PRO A 25 7.68 -43.53 -1.90
N GLU A 26 7.76 -44.61 -1.18
CA GLU A 26 7.57 -44.83 0.24
C GLU A 26 8.63 -44.14 1.13
N ALA A 27 8.22 -43.79 2.37
CA ALA A 27 9.03 -43.14 3.40
C ALA A 27 9.82 -44.12 4.24
N ASP A 28 11.02 -43.75 4.67
CA ASP A 28 11.72 -44.38 5.81
C ASP A 28 12.34 -43.30 6.75
N GLY A 29 12.43 -43.67 7.98
CA GLY A 29 12.32 -42.89 9.19
C GLY A 29 13.53 -42.07 9.70
N GLY A 30 13.27 -41.25 10.70
CA GLY A 30 14.25 -40.55 11.56
C GLY A 30 13.60 -39.61 12.58
N ALA A 31 13.88 -39.82 13.86
CA ALA A 31 13.20 -39.29 15.04
C ALA A 31 13.79 -37.93 15.56
N PRO A 32 13.47 -37.46 16.80
CA PRO A 32 12.42 -36.47 17.02
C PRO A 32 12.93 -35.16 17.71
N VAL A 33 12.18 -34.09 17.66
CA VAL A 33 12.34 -32.93 18.55
C VAL A 33 11.01 -32.61 19.25
N HIS A 34 11.08 -32.43 20.57
CA HIS A 34 9.97 -32.20 21.49
C HIS A 34 9.27 -30.85 21.30
N SER A 35 7.96 -30.84 21.35
CA SER A 35 7.18 -29.68 21.83
C SER A 35 5.96 -30.15 22.62
N PHE A 36 5.73 -29.49 23.73
CA PHE A 36 4.62 -29.71 24.63
C PHE A 36 3.35 -29.07 24.08
N ALA A 37 2.29 -29.83 23.99
CA ALA A 37 0.92 -29.35 24.15
C ALA A 37 0.02 -30.55 24.44
N ASP A 38 -0.70 -30.52 25.53
CA ASP A 38 -1.70 -31.49 25.94
C ASP A 38 -2.81 -31.61 24.89
N ARG A 39 -3.04 -32.82 24.39
CA ARG A 39 -4.20 -33.14 23.56
C ARG A 39 -5.17 -34.01 24.35
N PRO A 40 -6.49 -33.73 24.30
CA PRO A 40 -7.49 -34.67 24.78
C PRO A 40 -7.56 -35.92 23.89
N GLU A 41 -7.97 -37.04 24.52
CA GLU A 41 -8.03 -38.37 23.91
C GLU A 41 -8.80 -38.41 22.58
N LYS A 42 -8.20 -39.03 21.56
CA LYS A 42 -8.80 -39.23 20.24
C LYS A 42 -10.02 -40.15 20.33
N SER A 43 -11.18 -39.67 19.89
CA SER A 43 -12.34 -40.51 19.58
C SER A 43 -12.03 -41.45 18.39
N PRO A 44 -12.69 -42.64 18.30
CA PRO A 44 -12.39 -43.61 17.25
C PRO A 44 -12.67 -43.04 15.85
N THR A 45 -11.73 -43.20 14.93
CA THR A 45 -11.84 -42.75 13.55
C THR A 45 -12.97 -43.49 12.80
N ASP A 46 -13.58 -42.83 11.79
CA ASP A 46 -14.67 -43.33 10.92
C ASP A 46 -14.38 -44.74 10.39
N LYS A 47 -13.10 -45.09 10.06
CA LYS A 47 -12.67 -46.41 9.70
C LYS A 47 -12.90 -47.45 10.79
N GLN A 48 -12.75 -47.07 12.08
CA GLN A 48 -12.97 -47.99 13.21
C GLN A 48 -14.47 -48.20 13.47
N ALA A 49 -15.29 -47.14 13.33
CA ALA A 49 -16.73 -47.21 13.47
C ALA A 49 -17.38 -48.07 12.37
N ARG A 50 -16.95 -47.94 11.12
CA ARG A 50 -17.39 -48.80 9.98
C ARG A 50 -16.92 -50.22 10.12
N LYS A 51 -15.74 -50.44 10.72
CA LYS A 51 -15.21 -51.81 10.99
C LYS A 51 -15.98 -52.49 12.13
N LEU A 52 -16.35 -51.75 13.18
CA LEU A 52 -17.22 -52.25 14.28
C LEU A 52 -18.65 -52.53 13.82
N ALA A 53 -19.23 -51.72 12.95
CA ALA A 53 -20.55 -51.90 12.39
C ALA A 53 -20.58 -53.15 11.46
N LYS A 54 -19.54 -53.37 10.61
CA LYS A 54 -19.43 -54.59 9.77
C LYS A 54 -19.23 -55.85 10.61
N LEU A 55 -18.45 -55.81 11.68
CA LEU A 55 -18.26 -56.92 12.63
C LEU A 55 -19.55 -57.27 13.39
N SER A 56 -20.37 -56.27 13.79
CA SER A 56 -21.65 -56.51 14.46
C SER A 56 -22.68 -57.15 13.54
N LEU A 57 -22.78 -56.72 12.27
CA LEU A 57 -23.69 -57.31 11.29
C LEU A 57 -23.33 -58.77 10.94
N HIS A 58 -22.03 -59.08 10.82
CA HIS A 58 -21.57 -60.44 10.54
C HIS A 58 -21.87 -61.38 11.74
N GLY A 59 -21.59 -60.96 12.96
CA GLY A 59 -21.89 -61.71 14.19
C GLY A 59 -23.39 -61.91 14.44
N VAL A 60 -24.25 -60.96 14.05
CA VAL A 60 -25.70 -61.13 14.13
C VAL A 60 -26.21 -62.12 13.11
N LYS A 61 -25.68 -62.13 11.88
CA LYS A 61 -26.09 -63.09 10.86
C LYS A 61 -25.71 -64.55 11.21
N GLU A 62 -24.49 -64.81 11.68
CA GLU A 62 -24.03 -66.12 12.12
C GLU A 62 -24.87 -66.63 13.32
N ARG A 63 -25.12 -65.80 14.33
CA ARG A 63 -25.95 -66.18 15.50
C ARG A 63 -27.40 -66.44 15.11
N ALA A 64 -27.96 -65.76 14.09
CA ALA A 64 -29.30 -65.97 13.59
C ALA A 64 -29.43 -67.29 12.86
N GLU A 65 -28.46 -67.72 12.09
CA GLU A 65 -28.47 -69.04 11.41
C GLU A 65 -28.32 -70.18 12.43
N THR A 66 -27.43 -70.03 13.42
CA THR A 66 -27.26 -71.00 14.51
C THR A 66 -28.53 -71.14 15.35
N LEU A 67 -29.18 -70.03 15.66
CA LEU A 67 -30.42 -70.01 16.41
C LEU A 67 -31.60 -70.64 15.64
N LYS A 68 -31.64 -70.45 14.30
CA LYS A 68 -32.62 -71.05 13.42
C LYS A 68 -32.46 -72.55 13.35
N GLU A 69 -31.25 -73.08 13.29
CA GLU A 69 -30.98 -74.53 13.32
C GLU A 69 -31.33 -75.14 14.66
N ASP A 70 -31.00 -74.48 15.80
CA ASP A 70 -31.28 -74.95 17.15
C ASP A 70 -32.83 -75.01 17.43
N LEU A 71 -33.54 -74.03 16.90
CA LEU A 71 -34.99 -73.97 17.01
C LEU A 71 -35.73 -74.98 16.13
N LEU A 72 -35.19 -75.26 14.93
CA LEU A 72 -35.71 -76.38 14.10
C LEU A 72 -35.50 -77.72 14.76
N GLN A 73 -34.37 -77.97 15.45
CA GLN A 73 -34.15 -79.18 16.23
C GLN A 73 -35.08 -79.32 17.43
N LYS A 74 -35.55 -78.24 18.01
CA LYS A 74 -36.48 -78.18 19.15
C LYS A 74 -37.95 -78.20 18.75
N GLY A 75 -38.28 -78.41 17.46
CA GLY A 75 -39.65 -78.69 17.00
C GLY A 75 -40.54 -77.45 16.79
N PHE A 76 -39.95 -76.25 16.67
CA PHE A 76 -40.73 -75.02 16.40
C PHE A 76 -41.34 -75.04 14.98
N GLY A 77 -42.60 -74.59 14.89
CA GLY A 77 -43.33 -74.58 13.63
C GLY A 77 -42.99 -73.41 12.72
N LYS A 78 -43.40 -73.49 11.43
CA LYS A 78 -43.10 -72.49 10.40
C LYS A 78 -43.59 -71.03 10.75
N LYS A 79 -44.65 -70.87 11.58
CA LYS A 79 -45.19 -69.58 12.00
C LYS A 79 -44.27 -68.89 13.02
N GLU A 80 -43.68 -69.64 13.92
CA GLU A 80 -42.79 -69.13 14.97
C GLU A 80 -41.44 -68.75 14.41
N LEU A 81 -40.95 -69.51 13.43
CA LEU A 81 -39.75 -69.15 12.63
C LEU A 81 -39.95 -67.88 11.79
N ALA A 82 -41.17 -67.65 11.27
CA ALA A 82 -41.49 -66.45 10.54
C ALA A 82 -41.51 -65.20 11.44
N MET A 83 -42.05 -65.30 12.70
CA MET A 83 -42.01 -64.22 13.68
C MET A 83 -40.58 -63.87 14.12
N LEU A 84 -39.74 -64.86 14.28
CA LEU A 84 -38.31 -64.65 14.57
C LEU A 84 -37.56 -63.98 13.41
N GLY A 85 -37.90 -64.33 12.18
CA GLY A 85 -37.41 -63.66 10.96
C GLY A 85 -37.78 -62.18 10.91
N VAL A 86 -39.05 -61.83 11.24
CA VAL A 86 -39.50 -60.43 11.35
C VAL A 86 -38.77 -59.68 12.47
N GLY A 87 -38.60 -60.33 13.63
CA GLY A 87 -37.84 -59.74 14.76
C GLY A 87 -36.38 -59.43 14.39
N LEU A 88 -35.76 -60.34 13.63
CA LEU A 88 -34.38 -60.17 13.15
C LEU A 88 -34.26 -59.01 12.11
N VAL A 89 -35.21 -58.93 11.18
CA VAL A 89 -35.26 -57.81 10.22
C VAL A 89 -35.45 -56.49 10.95
N LEU A 90 -36.34 -56.42 11.94
CA LEU A 90 -36.53 -55.22 12.77
C LEU A 90 -35.28 -54.85 13.56
N ALA A 91 -34.59 -55.82 14.16
CA ALA A 91 -33.32 -55.60 14.83
C ALA A 91 -32.20 -55.08 13.94
N VAL A 92 -32.10 -55.62 12.69
CA VAL A 92 -31.14 -55.12 11.69
C VAL A 92 -31.53 -53.70 11.25
N LEU A 93 -32.82 -53.37 11.05
CA LEU A 93 -33.27 -52.03 10.70
C LEU A 93 -32.95 -51.02 11.85
N ILE A 94 -33.18 -51.42 13.10
CA ILE A 94 -32.92 -50.55 14.26
C ILE A 94 -31.39 -50.33 14.40
N ILE A 95 -30.57 -51.37 14.23
CA ILE A 95 -29.10 -51.25 14.25
C ILE A 95 -28.62 -50.37 13.11
N THR A 96 -29.19 -50.45 11.91
CA THR A 96 -28.85 -49.61 10.78
C THR A 96 -29.23 -48.15 11.04
N LEU A 97 -30.42 -47.91 11.60
CA LEU A 97 -30.84 -46.54 11.96
C LEU A 97 -29.97 -45.94 13.08
N ILE A 98 -29.58 -46.74 14.09
CA ILE A 98 -28.66 -46.29 15.14
C ILE A 98 -27.24 -45.99 14.56
N THR A 99 -26.75 -46.86 13.72
CA THR A 99 -25.43 -46.65 13.11
C THR A 99 -25.40 -45.43 12.15
N ASN A 100 -26.47 -45.23 11.39
CA ASN A 100 -26.62 -44.01 10.57
C ASN A 100 -26.73 -42.76 11.46
N ALA A 101 -27.52 -42.77 12.52
CA ALA A 101 -27.67 -41.66 13.46
C ALA A 101 -26.33 -41.33 14.17
N ILE A 102 -25.54 -42.38 14.55
CA ILE A 102 -24.21 -42.19 15.11
C ILE A 102 -23.25 -41.59 14.05
N SER A 103 -23.28 -42.11 12.83
CA SER A 103 -22.46 -41.59 11.72
C SER A 103 -22.78 -40.12 11.43
N ASP A 104 -24.08 -39.78 11.33
CA ASP A 104 -24.55 -38.41 11.12
C ASP A 104 -24.17 -37.50 12.28
N SER A 105 -24.21 -38.01 13.54
CA SER A 105 -23.79 -37.23 14.71
C SER A 105 -22.28 -36.98 14.73
N ILE A 106 -21.47 -37.96 14.32
CA ILE A 106 -20.01 -37.81 14.21
C ILE A 106 -19.68 -36.83 13.08
N GLU A 107 -20.35 -36.95 11.95
CA GLU A 107 -20.14 -36.05 10.81
C GLU A 107 -20.53 -34.61 11.14
N ARG A 108 -21.69 -34.40 11.79
CA ARG A 108 -22.09 -33.06 12.30
C ARG A 108 -21.08 -32.50 13.31
N LYS A 109 -20.57 -33.34 14.22
CA LYS A 109 -19.57 -32.88 15.20
C LYS A 109 -18.28 -32.45 14.51
N LYS A 110 -17.88 -33.15 13.47
CA LYS A 110 -16.70 -32.82 12.65
C LYS A 110 -16.90 -31.50 11.91
N LYS A 111 -18.09 -31.25 11.33
CA LYS A 111 -18.45 -30.00 10.63
C LYS A 111 -18.52 -28.78 11.55
N MET A 112 -18.56 -28.97 12.87
CA MET A 112 -18.59 -27.92 13.90
C MET A 112 -17.28 -27.85 14.70
N GLU A 113 -16.29 -28.69 14.42
CA GLU A 113 -15.07 -28.84 15.23
C GLU A 113 -14.21 -27.57 15.28
N HIS A 114 -14.30 -26.74 14.24
CA HIS A 114 -13.52 -25.50 14.05
C HIS A 114 -14.36 -24.23 14.13
N VAL A 115 -15.55 -24.30 14.75
CA VAL A 115 -16.45 -23.16 14.84
C VAL A 115 -16.65 -22.76 16.30
N THR A 116 -16.38 -21.50 16.61
CA THR A 116 -16.76 -20.83 17.86
C THR A 116 -17.85 -19.82 17.55
N ALA A 117 -19.05 -19.99 18.12
CA ALA A 117 -20.20 -19.14 17.83
C ALA A 117 -20.94 -18.73 19.10
N ASP A 118 -21.61 -17.59 19.05
CA ASP A 118 -22.48 -17.10 20.08
C ASP A 118 -23.63 -18.06 20.37
N LYS A 119 -24.11 -18.00 21.62
CA LYS A 119 -25.22 -18.85 22.06
C LYS A 119 -26.49 -18.49 21.30
N GLY A 120 -26.94 -19.39 20.46
CA GLY A 120 -28.12 -19.20 19.59
C GLY A 120 -27.77 -19.17 18.09
N LEU A 121 -26.50 -19.01 17.74
CA LEU A 121 -25.99 -19.16 16.37
C LEU A 121 -25.41 -20.56 16.19
N SER A 122 -25.67 -21.18 15.05
CA SER A 122 -25.11 -22.47 14.67
C SER A 122 -24.58 -22.36 13.26
N VAL A 123 -23.28 -22.57 13.11
CA VAL A 123 -22.60 -22.57 11.80
C VAL A 123 -22.00 -23.94 11.59
N MET A 124 -22.16 -24.50 10.40
CA MET A 124 -21.53 -25.76 9.97
C MET A 124 -20.78 -25.54 8.67
N VAL A 125 -19.56 -26.00 8.60
CA VAL A 125 -18.76 -26.03 7.38
C VAL A 125 -19.15 -27.27 6.59
N GLU A 126 -19.86 -27.08 5.48
CA GLU A 126 -20.38 -28.19 4.65
C GLU A 126 -19.33 -28.69 3.66
N ASP A 127 -18.49 -27.79 3.16
CA ASP A 127 -17.38 -28.09 2.26
C ASP A 127 -16.13 -27.29 2.63
N GLU A 128 -14.99 -27.95 2.71
CA GLU A 128 -13.69 -27.40 3.08
C GLU A 128 -12.57 -28.05 2.25
N PRO A 129 -11.40 -27.40 2.09
CA PRO A 129 -10.34 -27.92 1.24
C PRO A 129 -9.73 -29.25 1.79
N GLU A 130 -9.59 -30.24 0.91
CA GLU A 130 -8.92 -31.49 1.26
C GLU A 130 -7.38 -31.35 1.30
N LYS A 131 -6.84 -30.40 0.53
CA LYS A 131 -5.40 -30.10 0.41
C LYS A 131 -5.15 -28.63 0.71
N TRP A 132 -3.93 -28.28 1.06
CA TRP A 132 -3.51 -26.90 1.20
C TRP A 132 -3.74 -26.11 -0.09
N CYS A 133 -4.28 -24.91 0.03
CA CYS A 133 -4.54 -23.97 -1.06
C CYS A 133 -4.53 -22.53 -0.54
N SER A 134 -4.27 -21.58 -1.43
CA SER A 134 -4.27 -20.14 -1.09
C SER A 134 -5.67 -19.56 -0.95
N SER A 135 -6.66 -20.16 -1.62
CA SER A 135 -8.08 -19.80 -1.45
C SER A 135 -8.98 -20.98 -1.84
N TYR A 136 -10.20 -21.01 -1.28
CA TYR A 136 -11.16 -22.07 -1.53
C TYR A 136 -12.61 -21.57 -1.38
N PRO A 137 -13.54 -21.98 -2.25
CA PRO A 137 -14.97 -21.68 -2.09
C PRO A 137 -15.57 -22.55 -0.97
N VAL A 138 -15.60 -22.03 0.25
CA VAL A 138 -16.14 -22.72 1.44
C VAL A 138 -17.65 -22.61 1.44
N VAL A 139 -18.34 -23.71 1.70
CA VAL A 139 -19.78 -23.73 1.86
C VAL A 139 -20.15 -23.80 3.33
N LEU A 140 -20.88 -22.78 3.81
CA LEU A 140 -21.33 -22.67 5.20
C LEU A 140 -22.86 -22.87 5.26
N GLN A 141 -23.34 -23.59 6.26
CA GLN A 141 -24.73 -23.60 6.67
C GLN A 141 -24.90 -22.84 7.98
N ILE A 142 -25.70 -21.78 7.95
CA ILE A 142 -25.91 -20.85 9.06
C ILE A 142 -27.37 -20.93 9.52
N ARG A 143 -27.58 -21.10 10.83
CA ARG A 143 -28.90 -21.11 11.47
C ARG A 143 -28.86 -20.36 12.77
N ALA A 144 -29.89 -19.57 13.04
CA ALA A 144 -30.01 -18.84 14.31
C ALA A 144 -31.33 -19.14 15.03
N LYS A 145 -31.27 -19.12 16.36
CA LYS A 145 -32.42 -19.27 17.22
C LYS A 145 -33.17 -17.93 17.29
N GLY A 146 -34.40 -17.87 16.82
CA GLY A 146 -35.22 -16.65 16.78
C GLY A 146 -35.63 -16.22 15.40
N GLY A 147 -35.00 -16.75 14.36
CA GLY A 147 -35.30 -16.51 12.96
C GLY A 147 -34.09 -16.79 12.09
N GLN A 148 -34.31 -17.16 10.85
CA GLN A 148 -33.24 -17.32 9.87
C GLN A 148 -32.79 -15.92 9.40
N PRO A 149 -31.52 -15.54 9.51
CA PRO A 149 -31.04 -14.31 8.89
C PRO A 149 -31.16 -14.41 7.37
N GLU A 150 -31.56 -13.33 6.71
CA GLU A 150 -31.60 -13.26 5.24
C GLU A 150 -30.20 -12.98 4.69
N GLN A 151 -29.40 -12.19 5.44
CA GLN A 151 -28.04 -11.82 5.10
C GLN A 151 -27.11 -12.01 6.31
N VAL A 152 -25.84 -12.25 6.02
CA VAL A 152 -24.76 -12.28 7.01
C VAL A 152 -23.57 -11.50 6.47
N GLU A 153 -22.79 -10.95 7.38
CA GLU A 153 -21.51 -10.33 7.08
C GLU A 153 -20.39 -11.32 7.42
N ILE A 154 -19.48 -11.56 6.49
CA ILE A 154 -18.33 -12.46 6.69
C ILE A 154 -17.08 -11.72 6.21
N ASN A 155 -16.14 -11.45 7.13
CA ASN A 155 -14.94 -10.66 6.89
C ASN A 155 -15.27 -9.31 6.20
N GLU A 156 -16.25 -8.57 6.79
CA GLU A 156 -16.72 -7.26 6.31
C GLU A 156 -17.50 -7.27 4.97
N GLU A 157 -17.65 -8.43 4.33
CA GLU A 157 -18.48 -8.58 3.11
C GLU A 157 -19.87 -9.15 3.43
N THR A 158 -20.91 -8.59 2.81
CA THR A 158 -22.30 -9.02 3.01
C THR A 158 -22.69 -10.12 2.01
N TYR A 159 -23.28 -11.20 2.52
CA TYR A 159 -23.73 -12.36 1.73
C TYR A 159 -25.20 -12.66 1.98
N ASP A 160 -25.93 -12.96 0.89
CA ASP A 160 -27.29 -13.49 0.96
C ASP A 160 -27.29 -14.99 1.29
N LEU A 161 -28.19 -15.41 2.14
CA LEU A 161 -28.40 -16.83 2.44
C LEU A 161 -29.54 -17.41 1.58
N ASP A 162 -29.37 -18.66 1.14
CA ASP A 162 -30.45 -19.39 0.48
C ASP A 162 -31.55 -19.82 1.49
N GLU A 163 -32.67 -20.40 0.97
CA GLU A 163 -33.78 -20.89 1.80
C GLU A 163 -33.37 -21.95 2.84
N LYS A 164 -32.20 -22.57 2.70
CA LYS A 164 -31.66 -23.57 3.62
C LYS A 164 -30.62 -22.97 4.59
N GLY A 165 -30.36 -21.68 4.47
CA GLY A 165 -29.33 -20.97 5.22
C GLY A 165 -27.91 -21.28 4.74
N MET A 166 -27.75 -21.56 3.43
CA MET A 166 -26.46 -21.88 2.85
C MET A 166 -25.86 -20.61 2.19
N VAL A 167 -24.55 -20.50 2.32
CA VAL A 167 -23.74 -19.48 1.62
C VAL A 167 -22.44 -20.11 1.15
N THR A 168 -21.93 -19.63 0.01
CA THR A 168 -20.59 -19.95 -0.46
C THR A 168 -19.72 -18.71 -0.37
N VAL A 169 -18.61 -18.82 0.35
CA VAL A 169 -17.67 -17.73 0.59
C VAL A 169 -16.32 -18.11 0.00
N GLN A 170 -15.71 -17.21 -0.77
CA GLN A 170 -14.35 -17.42 -1.24
C GLN A 170 -13.38 -17.11 -0.09
N ALA A 171 -13.03 -18.13 0.69
CA ALA A 171 -12.09 -17.96 1.79
C ALA A 171 -10.65 -17.88 1.27
N SER A 172 -9.98 -16.80 1.55
CA SER A 172 -8.53 -16.58 1.35
C SER A 172 -7.78 -16.52 2.68
N ASP A 173 -8.50 -16.45 3.81
CA ASP A 173 -7.95 -16.56 5.15
C ASP A 173 -8.44 -17.84 5.84
N TYR A 174 -7.64 -18.34 6.76
CA TYR A 174 -7.99 -19.52 7.57
C TYR A 174 -9.04 -19.23 8.63
N LEU A 175 -9.21 -17.97 9.01
CA LEU A 175 -10.18 -17.51 9.97
C LEU A 175 -11.23 -16.67 9.25
N LEU A 176 -12.49 -17.09 9.34
CA LEU A 176 -13.61 -16.29 8.88
C LEU A 176 -14.36 -15.76 10.12
N GLU A 177 -14.57 -14.45 10.14
CA GLU A 177 -15.39 -13.78 11.16
C GLU A 177 -16.78 -13.51 10.59
N LEU A 178 -17.80 -14.06 11.26
CA LEU A 178 -19.18 -13.98 10.81
C LEU A 178 -20.01 -13.17 11.79
N THR A 179 -20.79 -12.24 11.27
CA THR A 179 -21.80 -11.47 11.99
C THR A 179 -23.18 -11.69 11.36
N ALA A 180 -24.15 -12.12 12.18
CA ALA A 180 -25.53 -12.33 11.76
C ALA A 180 -26.48 -11.45 12.56
N LYS A 181 -27.39 -10.73 11.92
CA LYS A 181 -28.45 -9.95 12.56
C LYS A 181 -29.77 -10.74 12.55
N VAL A 182 -30.37 -10.93 13.73
CA VAL A 182 -31.65 -11.62 13.90
C VAL A 182 -32.57 -10.74 14.74
N GLY A 183 -33.46 -10.01 14.11
CA GLY A 183 -34.25 -8.98 14.79
C GLY A 183 -33.35 -7.83 15.26
N GLU A 184 -33.33 -7.58 16.56
CA GLU A 184 -32.46 -6.57 17.19
C GLU A 184 -31.14 -7.17 17.74
N GLU A 185 -30.97 -8.49 17.71
CA GLU A 185 -29.77 -9.15 18.21
C GLU A 185 -28.73 -9.30 17.11
N THR A 186 -27.48 -9.01 17.46
CA THR A 186 -26.29 -9.31 16.63
C THR A 186 -25.57 -10.50 17.24
N LEU A 187 -25.39 -11.55 16.46
CA LEU A 187 -24.71 -12.79 16.85
C LEU A 187 -23.44 -12.97 16.00
N THR A 188 -22.36 -13.42 16.62
CA THR A 188 -21.06 -13.59 15.97
C THR A 188 -20.59 -15.03 15.97
N ALA A 189 -19.74 -15.39 15.03
CA ALA A 189 -19.00 -16.65 15.02
C ALA A 189 -17.62 -16.48 14.40
N GLN A 190 -16.65 -17.25 14.90
CA GLN A 190 -15.34 -17.45 14.31
C GLN A 190 -15.26 -18.87 13.76
N ILE A 191 -14.83 -18.99 12.50
CA ILE A 191 -14.81 -20.24 11.75
C ILE A 191 -13.40 -20.45 11.24
N GLU A 192 -12.70 -21.45 11.80
CA GLU A 192 -11.38 -21.84 11.29
C GLU A 192 -11.55 -22.79 10.10
N ILE A 193 -11.01 -22.40 8.95
CA ILE A 193 -10.96 -23.25 7.76
C ILE A 193 -9.56 -23.88 7.66
N PRO A 194 -9.43 -25.16 7.95
CA PRO A 194 -8.14 -25.82 7.87
C PRO A 194 -7.62 -25.85 6.43
N LYS A 195 -6.30 -25.82 6.27
CA LYS A 195 -5.59 -25.93 4.99
C LYS A 195 -5.82 -24.76 4.00
N ILE A 196 -6.24 -23.60 4.48
CA ILE A 196 -6.12 -22.35 3.75
C ILE A 196 -4.87 -21.62 4.27
N ASP A 197 -4.08 -21.14 3.32
CA ASP A 197 -2.91 -20.33 3.56
C ASP A 197 -2.64 -19.45 2.35
N SER A 198 -2.89 -18.15 2.49
CA SER A 198 -2.65 -17.17 1.46
C SER A 198 -1.31 -16.43 1.63
N GLN A 199 -0.60 -16.69 2.74
CA GLN A 199 0.65 -16.02 3.03
C GLN A 199 1.80 -16.66 2.24
N ALA A 200 2.68 -15.82 1.72
CA ALA A 200 3.85 -16.29 1.02
C ALA A 200 4.93 -16.78 2.02
N PRO A 201 5.65 -17.86 1.71
CA PRO A 201 6.78 -18.29 2.50
C PRO A 201 7.96 -17.31 2.40
N VAL A 202 8.92 -17.44 3.30
CA VAL A 202 10.19 -16.69 3.25
C VAL A 202 11.30 -17.60 2.77
N VAL A 203 12.14 -17.13 1.85
CA VAL A 203 13.38 -17.79 1.44
C VAL A 203 14.55 -17.10 2.12
N THR A 204 15.49 -17.90 2.65
CA THR A 204 16.76 -17.43 3.20
C THR A 204 17.92 -18.17 2.55
N VAL A 205 19.02 -17.47 2.36
CA VAL A 205 20.24 -18.04 1.79
C VAL A 205 21.43 -17.66 2.67
N SER A 206 22.42 -18.51 2.70
CA SER A 206 23.72 -18.25 3.32
C SER A 206 24.84 -18.76 2.44
N ARG A 207 26.01 -18.13 2.56
CA ARG A 207 27.23 -18.59 1.91
C ARG A 207 28.32 -18.83 2.95
N GLU A 208 28.87 -20.05 2.92
CA GLU A 208 30.06 -20.40 3.67
C GLU A 208 31.17 -20.77 2.67
N GLU A 209 32.24 -19.96 2.62
CA GLU A 209 33.32 -20.05 1.63
C GLU A 209 32.75 -20.15 0.18
N ASN A 210 32.79 -21.35 -0.39
CA ASN A 210 32.32 -21.66 -1.76
C ASN A 210 30.99 -22.39 -1.80
N THR A 211 30.28 -22.49 -0.70
CA THR A 211 29.04 -23.28 -0.58
C THR A 211 27.87 -22.37 -0.27
N ILE A 212 26.82 -22.41 -1.12
CA ILE A 212 25.56 -21.67 -0.92
C ILE A 212 24.51 -22.66 -0.41
N VAL A 213 23.91 -22.32 0.72
CA VAL A 213 22.81 -23.06 1.34
C VAL A 213 21.54 -22.24 1.26
N VAL A 214 20.46 -22.84 0.74
CA VAL A 214 19.14 -22.23 0.64
C VAL A 214 18.21 -22.91 1.63
N SER A 215 17.48 -22.11 2.39
CA SER A 215 16.44 -22.57 3.30
C SER A 215 15.17 -21.76 3.09
N GLY A 216 14.08 -22.20 3.68
CA GLY A 216 12.81 -21.49 3.62
C GLY A 216 12.00 -21.76 4.87
N ALA A 217 11.19 -20.81 5.25
CA ALA A 217 10.25 -20.90 6.35
C ALA A 217 8.86 -20.49 5.90
N ASP A 218 7.88 -21.15 6.47
CA ASP A 218 6.48 -20.85 6.29
C ASP A 218 5.77 -20.99 7.63
N ASN A 219 4.83 -20.12 7.90
CA ASN A 219 4.17 -20.06 9.21
C ASN A 219 3.01 -21.06 9.32
N ARG A 220 2.51 -21.63 8.20
CA ARG A 220 1.29 -22.42 8.22
C ARG A 220 1.32 -23.68 7.37
N SER A 221 1.52 -23.57 6.05
CA SER A 221 1.38 -24.72 5.15
C SER A 221 2.66 -25.53 4.93
N GLU A 222 3.77 -25.05 5.48
CA GLU A 222 5.13 -25.60 5.33
C GLU A 222 5.68 -25.47 3.88
N ILE A 223 6.99 -25.45 3.76
CA ILE A 223 7.68 -25.38 2.46
C ILE A 223 7.44 -26.68 1.65
N ALA A 224 6.99 -26.51 0.42
CA ALA A 224 6.87 -27.58 -0.55
C ALA A 224 8.13 -27.73 -1.40
N GLN A 225 8.73 -26.60 -1.84
CA GLN A 225 9.89 -26.63 -2.73
C GLN A 225 10.68 -25.30 -2.65
N LEU A 226 12.00 -25.41 -2.70
CA LEU A 226 12.92 -24.29 -2.91
C LEU A 226 13.41 -24.30 -4.35
N TRP A 227 13.56 -23.11 -4.93
CA TRP A 227 13.94 -22.91 -6.32
C TRP A 227 15.11 -21.95 -6.41
N TYR A 228 15.97 -22.14 -7.42
CA TYR A 228 17.07 -21.25 -7.72
C TYR A 228 17.31 -21.09 -9.22
N ALA A 229 17.87 -19.96 -9.63
CA ALA A 229 18.49 -19.77 -10.93
C ALA A 229 19.83 -19.06 -10.76
N VAL A 230 20.73 -19.28 -11.70
CA VAL A 230 22.03 -18.60 -11.77
C VAL A 230 22.13 -18.00 -13.17
N VAL A 231 22.33 -16.70 -13.24
CA VAL A 231 22.49 -15.95 -14.49
C VAL A 231 23.89 -15.31 -14.47
N ARG A 232 24.71 -15.64 -15.46
CA ARG A 232 26.06 -15.09 -15.60
C ARG A 232 26.01 -13.75 -16.31
N GLU A 233 27.01 -12.93 -16.12
CA GLU A 233 27.09 -11.58 -16.72
C GLU A 233 26.89 -11.59 -18.24
N GLU A 234 27.40 -12.60 -18.92
CA GLU A 234 27.24 -12.79 -20.36
C GLU A 234 25.79 -13.09 -20.81
N ASP A 235 24.92 -13.52 -19.87
CA ASP A 235 23.53 -13.97 -20.08
C ASP A 235 22.50 -13.03 -19.42
N TYR A 236 22.85 -11.82 -18.97
CA TYR A 236 21.97 -10.91 -18.20
C TYR A 236 20.68 -10.49 -18.92
N LEU A 237 20.58 -10.74 -20.21
CA LEU A 237 19.37 -10.46 -20.98
C LEU A 237 18.40 -11.67 -21.04
N GLU A 238 18.76 -12.80 -20.43
CA GLU A 238 17.91 -14.00 -20.42
C GLU A 238 17.00 -14.02 -19.19
N ILE A 239 15.79 -14.56 -19.39
CA ILE A 239 14.85 -14.80 -18.27
C ILE A 239 15.46 -15.89 -17.39
N PRO A 240 15.54 -15.72 -16.05
CA PRO A 240 16.11 -16.71 -15.15
C PRO A 240 15.38 -18.05 -15.24
N LEU A 241 16.12 -19.09 -15.60
CA LEU A 241 15.59 -20.46 -15.68
C LEU A 241 15.72 -21.16 -14.31
N TYR A 242 14.62 -21.20 -13.58
CA TYR A 242 14.58 -21.79 -12.24
C TYR A 242 14.71 -23.30 -12.25
N LYS A 243 15.54 -23.81 -11.35
CA LYS A 243 15.76 -25.23 -11.05
C LYS A 243 15.37 -25.52 -9.61
N LYS A 244 14.95 -26.77 -9.34
CA LYS A 244 14.67 -27.20 -7.96
C LYS A 244 15.97 -27.27 -7.17
N TYR A 245 15.96 -26.63 -5.99
CA TYR A 245 17.06 -26.77 -5.05
C TYR A 245 16.93 -28.10 -4.31
N THR A 246 17.96 -28.96 -4.40
CA THR A 246 17.99 -30.29 -3.79
C THR A 246 19.29 -30.58 -3.03
N ALA A 247 20.29 -29.71 -3.19
CA ALA A 247 21.59 -29.84 -2.51
C ALA A 247 22.28 -28.43 -2.54
N PRO A 248 23.24 -28.17 -1.63
CA PRO A 248 24.04 -26.96 -1.65
C PRO A 248 24.67 -26.68 -3.01
N LEU A 249 24.70 -25.39 -3.40
CA LEU A 249 25.27 -24.95 -4.66
C LEU A 249 26.73 -24.54 -4.46
N THR A 250 27.51 -24.61 -5.53
CA THR A 250 28.86 -24.03 -5.54
C THR A 250 28.76 -22.56 -5.94
N PHE A 251 29.43 -21.68 -5.21
CA PHE A 251 29.52 -20.26 -5.56
C PHE A 251 30.33 -20.06 -6.83
N GLU A 252 29.82 -19.22 -7.71
CA GLU A 252 30.50 -18.72 -8.90
C GLU A 252 30.57 -17.18 -8.78
N SER A 253 31.75 -16.57 -8.95
CA SER A 253 31.88 -15.12 -9.09
C SER A 253 31.22 -14.66 -10.39
N ASP A 254 30.88 -13.38 -10.47
CA ASP A 254 30.32 -12.74 -11.66
C ASP A 254 28.98 -13.38 -12.13
N ALA A 255 28.19 -13.86 -11.16
CA ALA A 255 26.87 -14.42 -11.40
C ALA A 255 25.82 -13.81 -10.46
N MET A 256 24.63 -13.59 -10.99
CA MET A 256 23.46 -13.22 -10.24
C MET A 256 22.64 -14.45 -9.87
N TYR A 257 22.30 -14.60 -8.63
CA TYR A 257 21.54 -15.72 -8.09
C TYR A 257 20.13 -15.25 -7.74
N TYR A 258 19.16 -16.07 -8.11
CA TYR A 258 17.74 -15.87 -7.85
C TYR A 258 17.22 -17.04 -7.06
N PHE A 259 16.52 -16.76 -5.95
CA PHE A 259 15.96 -17.80 -5.08
C PHE A 259 14.52 -17.50 -4.75
N TYR A 260 13.65 -18.48 -4.73
CA TYR A 260 12.34 -18.35 -4.11
C TYR A 260 11.90 -19.67 -3.46
N ALA A 261 11.04 -19.56 -2.46
CA ALA A 261 10.38 -20.67 -1.80
C ALA A 261 8.94 -20.80 -2.30
N GLN A 262 8.44 -22.01 -2.35
CA GLN A 262 7.04 -22.30 -2.58
C GLN A 262 6.52 -23.17 -1.44
N ASP A 263 5.38 -22.81 -0.86
CA ASP A 263 4.72 -23.56 0.19
C ASP A 263 3.79 -24.66 -0.37
N LYS A 264 3.15 -25.43 0.52
CA LYS A 264 2.21 -26.49 0.13
C LYS A 264 0.86 -25.95 -0.35
N ALA A 265 0.51 -24.67 -0.06
CA ALA A 265 -0.67 -24.01 -0.57
C ALA A 265 -0.46 -23.46 -2.00
N GLY A 266 0.79 -23.39 -2.44
CA GLY A 266 1.18 -22.94 -3.77
C GLY A 266 1.66 -21.50 -3.81
N ASN A 267 1.66 -20.77 -2.67
CA ASN A 267 2.17 -19.41 -2.61
C ASN A 267 3.69 -19.40 -2.82
N LYS A 268 4.20 -18.34 -3.42
CA LYS A 268 5.62 -18.15 -3.68
C LYS A 268 6.14 -16.93 -2.93
N SER A 269 7.33 -17.06 -2.35
CA SER A 269 8.03 -15.90 -1.81
C SER A 269 8.38 -14.91 -2.92
N THR A 270 8.55 -13.65 -2.57
CA THR A 270 9.31 -12.72 -3.41
C THR A 270 10.67 -13.32 -3.72
N PRO A 271 11.14 -13.27 -4.98
CA PRO A 271 12.48 -13.74 -5.32
C PRO A 271 13.56 -12.95 -4.57
N LEU A 272 14.45 -13.64 -3.86
CA LEU A 272 15.67 -13.05 -3.35
C LEU A 272 16.70 -13.04 -4.48
N VAL A 273 17.21 -11.85 -4.80
CA VAL A 273 18.22 -11.64 -5.87
C VAL A 273 19.51 -11.17 -5.21
N THR A 274 20.63 -11.84 -5.48
CA THR A 274 21.91 -11.52 -4.84
C THR A 274 23.07 -12.02 -5.70
N THR A 275 24.20 -11.33 -5.64
CA THR A 275 25.47 -11.81 -6.20
C THR A 275 26.09 -12.90 -5.35
N MET A 276 25.60 -13.13 -4.14
CA MET A 276 26.23 -13.99 -3.14
C MET A 276 27.64 -13.53 -2.71
N GLU A 277 28.04 -12.34 -3.10
CA GLU A 277 29.26 -11.72 -2.59
C GLU A 277 29.08 -11.30 -1.13
N LEU A 278 30.19 -11.25 -0.38
CA LEU A 278 30.14 -10.73 0.98
C LEU A 278 30.19 -9.19 0.93
N PRO A 279 29.40 -8.50 1.76
CA PRO A 279 29.37 -7.05 1.76
C PRO A 279 30.71 -6.46 2.22
N GLN A 280 31.10 -5.35 1.62
CA GLN A 280 32.21 -4.53 2.06
C GLN A 280 31.74 -3.40 3.00
N SER A 281 30.52 -2.95 2.76
CA SER A 281 29.80 -2.00 3.61
C SER A 281 28.29 -2.16 3.39
N ALA A 282 27.51 -1.59 4.29
CA ALA A 282 26.07 -1.38 4.10
C ALA A 282 25.66 -0.03 4.68
N ALA A 283 24.54 0.48 4.23
CA ALA A 283 23.91 1.69 4.74
C ALA A 283 22.41 1.47 4.92
N LEU A 284 21.83 2.18 5.88
CA LEU A 284 20.38 2.26 6.02
C LEU A 284 19.83 3.24 4.98
N VAL A 285 18.78 2.84 4.27
CA VAL A 285 17.99 3.73 3.40
C VAL A 285 17.24 4.74 4.28
N ASN A 286 16.55 4.23 5.31
CA ASN A 286 15.93 5.05 6.34
C ASN A 286 16.99 5.41 7.39
N LYS A 287 17.47 6.63 7.39
CA LYS A 287 18.50 7.09 8.33
C LYS A 287 17.95 7.26 9.75
N GLU A 288 16.65 7.52 9.87
CA GLU A 288 15.91 7.67 11.11
C GLU A 288 14.44 7.29 10.89
N LEU A 289 13.70 6.98 11.94
CA LEU A 289 12.28 6.71 11.94
C LEU A 289 11.55 7.60 12.93
N SER A 290 10.44 8.20 12.49
CA SER A 290 9.47 8.89 13.33
C SER A 290 8.15 8.13 13.25
N LEU A 291 7.68 7.59 14.38
CA LEU A 291 6.53 6.68 14.41
C LEU A 291 5.51 7.14 15.46
N PHE A 292 4.23 6.87 15.21
CA PHE A 292 3.20 6.94 16.25
C PHE A 292 3.25 5.67 17.13
N PRO A 293 2.81 5.72 18.40
CA PRO A 293 2.64 4.51 19.19
C PRO A 293 1.77 3.48 18.48
N GLY A 294 2.24 2.23 18.38
CA GLY A 294 1.56 1.15 17.65
C GLY A 294 1.92 1.05 16.16
N GLU A 295 2.50 2.07 15.57
CA GLU A 295 2.92 2.06 14.16
C GLU A 295 4.11 1.13 13.93
N THR A 296 4.18 0.55 12.73
CA THR A 296 5.29 -0.32 12.31
C THR A 296 5.85 0.17 10.98
N SER A 297 7.19 0.33 10.92
CA SER A 297 7.94 0.63 9.71
C SER A 297 9.04 -0.40 9.48
N TYR A 298 9.54 -0.52 8.25
CA TYR A 298 10.58 -1.47 7.89
C TYR A 298 11.90 -0.75 7.63
N LEU A 299 12.99 -1.27 8.20
CA LEU A 299 14.34 -0.83 7.88
C LEU A 299 14.84 -1.51 6.61
N GLU A 300 15.20 -0.71 5.62
CA GLU A 300 15.80 -1.17 4.39
C GLU A 300 17.31 -0.93 4.42
N LEU A 301 18.08 -1.93 3.94
CA LEU A 301 19.54 -1.85 3.86
C LEU A 301 19.99 -1.92 2.40
N GLN A 302 20.92 -1.06 2.07
CA GLN A 302 21.66 -1.10 0.81
C GLN A 302 23.08 -1.55 1.08
N ALA A 303 23.46 -2.68 0.52
CA ALA A 303 24.80 -3.25 0.65
C ALA A 303 25.69 -2.86 -0.53
N GLU A 304 27.02 -2.77 -0.27
CA GLU A 304 28.04 -2.57 -1.31
C GLU A 304 29.00 -3.77 -1.31
N PRO A 305 29.22 -4.46 -2.45
CA PRO A 305 28.58 -4.20 -3.76
C PRO A 305 27.06 -4.46 -3.73
N GLU A 306 26.33 -3.82 -4.64
CA GLU A 306 24.88 -4.00 -4.76
C GLU A 306 24.52 -5.48 -4.90
N GLY A 307 23.52 -5.92 -4.14
CA GLY A 307 23.11 -7.31 -4.09
C GLY A 307 24.01 -8.24 -3.27
N ALA A 308 24.99 -7.71 -2.53
CA ALA A 308 25.79 -8.52 -1.60
C ALA A 308 24.93 -9.15 -0.50
N LEU A 309 25.32 -10.34 -0.03
CA LEU A 309 24.57 -11.10 0.95
C LEU A 309 24.90 -10.68 2.38
N LEU A 310 23.91 -10.14 3.09
CA LEU A 310 24.00 -9.81 4.50
C LEU A 310 23.73 -11.05 5.37
N ASN A 311 24.77 -11.78 5.72
CA ASN A 311 24.67 -12.95 6.61
C ASN A 311 24.51 -12.51 8.07
N ASN A 312 23.77 -13.31 8.85
CA ASN A 312 23.54 -13.08 10.29
C ASN A 312 22.99 -11.68 10.62
N LEU A 313 22.18 -11.13 9.71
CA LEU A 313 21.52 -9.84 9.89
C LEU A 313 20.65 -9.87 11.17
N LYS A 314 20.86 -8.88 12.04
CA LYS A 314 20.16 -8.73 13.32
C LYS A 314 19.75 -7.28 13.51
N TYR A 315 18.62 -7.11 14.15
CA TYR A 315 18.07 -5.82 14.57
C TYR A 315 17.85 -5.87 16.08
N GLU A 316 18.41 -4.94 16.81
CA GLU A 316 18.34 -4.91 18.28
C GLU A 316 17.99 -3.51 18.78
N SER A 317 16.93 -3.39 19.55
CA SER A 317 16.53 -2.11 20.13
C SER A 317 17.33 -1.81 21.40
N ALA A 318 17.88 -0.61 21.49
CA ALA A 318 18.52 -0.11 22.71
C ALA A 318 17.52 0.09 23.87
N ASN A 319 16.24 0.35 23.57
CA ASN A 319 15.16 0.42 24.54
C ASN A 319 13.85 -0.19 24.01
N PRO A 320 13.59 -1.48 24.27
CA PRO A 320 12.39 -2.17 23.81
C PRO A 320 11.06 -1.66 24.41
N GLU A 321 11.10 -0.82 25.46
CA GLU A 321 9.90 -0.19 26.00
C GLU A 321 9.40 0.98 25.11
N ILE A 322 10.27 1.54 24.25
CA ILE A 322 9.96 2.61 23.31
C ILE A 322 9.66 2.04 21.92
N ALA A 323 10.52 1.17 21.39
CA ALA A 323 10.30 0.50 20.11
C ALA A 323 10.99 -0.87 20.12
N VAL A 324 10.42 -1.83 19.38
CA VAL A 324 10.99 -3.17 19.18
C VAL A 324 11.27 -3.40 17.70
N ALA A 325 12.26 -4.23 17.40
CA ALA A 325 12.52 -4.66 16.03
C ALA A 325 12.42 -6.19 15.93
N ASP A 326 11.86 -6.70 14.84
CA ASP A 326 11.82 -8.11 14.55
C ASP A 326 13.01 -8.55 13.67
N ALA A 327 13.14 -9.86 13.44
CA ALA A 327 14.22 -10.43 12.63
C ALA A 327 14.14 -10.05 11.13
N LYS A 328 13.06 -9.40 10.68
CA LYS A 328 12.88 -8.94 9.31
C LYS A 328 13.11 -7.43 9.15
N GLY A 329 13.47 -6.75 10.23
CA GLY A 329 13.67 -5.30 10.26
C GLY A 329 12.38 -4.50 10.41
N ALA A 330 11.25 -5.14 10.78
CA ALA A 330 10.04 -4.43 11.15
C ALA A 330 10.22 -3.80 12.53
N VAL A 331 10.21 -2.48 12.59
CA VAL A 331 10.31 -1.68 13.82
C VAL A 331 8.92 -1.25 14.23
N THR A 332 8.46 -1.72 15.39
CA THR A 332 7.15 -1.37 15.96
C THR A 332 7.34 -0.44 17.15
N ALA A 333 6.72 0.72 17.10
CA ALA A 333 6.67 1.71 18.17
C ALA A 333 5.76 1.23 19.31
N ILE A 334 6.22 1.37 20.56
CA ILE A 334 5.49 0.90 21.76
C ILE A 334 5.00 2.08 22.61
N ALA A 335 5.87 3.02 22.93
CA ALA A 335 5.55 4.17 23.79
C ALA A 335 6.39 5.39 23.40
N GLU A 336 5.89 6.58 23.73
CA GLU A 336 6.59 7.85 23.47
C GLU A 336 8.00 7.87 24.03
N GLY A 337 8.93 8.39 23.25
CA GLY A 337 10.34 8.52 23.59
C GLY A 337 11.26 8.36 22.39
N SER A 338 12.56 8.28 22.63
CA SER A 338 13.54 8.04 21.58
C SER A 338 14.42 6.85 21.94
N THR A 339 14.75 6.04 20.94
CA THR A 339 15.64 4.88 21.07
C THR A 339 16.51 4.76 19.81
N ILE A 340 17.35 3.73 19.75
CA ILE A 340 18.15 3.39 18.59
C ILE A 340 17.90 1.92 18.26
N ILE A 341 17.70 1.60 17.00
CA ILE A 341 17.77 0.23 16.51
C ILE A 341 19.17 0.00 15.94
N HIS A 342 19.93 -0.88 16.59
CA HIS A 342 21.22 -1.35 16.12
C HIS A 342 21.04 -2.44 15.08
N VAL A 343 21.71 -2.28 13.94
CA VAL A 343 21.66 -3.25 12.84
C VAL A 343 23.05 -3.80 12.60
N SER A 344 23.20 -5.11 12.69
CA SER A 344 24.48 -5.78 12.53
C SER A 344 24.38 -6.96 11.58
N ALA A 345 25.40 -7.18 10.77
CA ALA A 345 25.57 -8.35 9.92
C ALA A 345 27.05 -8.69 9.75
N ASP A 346 27.34 -9.90 9.26
CA ASP A 346 28.73 -10.31 9.00
C ASP A 346 29.37 -9.42 7.92
N GLY A 347 30.54 -8.89 8.20
CA GLY A 347 31.36 -8.15 7.24
C GLY A 347 31.03 -6.65 7.11
N ILE A 348 30.09 -6.12 7.89
CA ILE A 348 29.79 -4.69 7.94
C ILE A 348 30.03 -4.12 9.33
N GLU A 349 30.23 -2.81 9.42
CA GLU A 349 30.18 -2.08 10.68
C GLU A 349 28.73 -2.01 11.17
N GLU A 350 28.51 -1.96 12.49
CA GLU A 350 27.20 -1.78 13.08
C GLU A 350 26.59 -0.45 12.63
N LEU A 351 25.32 -0.49 12.24
CA LEU A 351 24.56 0.67 11.81
C LEU A 351 23.51 1.02 12.86
N ASP A 352 23.33 2.31 13.07
CA ASP A 352 22.38 2.86 14.04
C ASP A 352 21.23 3.55 13.30
N CYS A 353 19.98 3.18 13.62
CA CYS A 353 18.80 3.90 13.21
C CYS A 353 18.14 4.56 14.43
N PRO A 354 18.22 5.88 14.60
CA PRO A 354 17.45 6.60 15.60
C PRO A 354 15.96 6.41 15.34
N VAL A 355 15.19 6.15 16.39
CA VAL A 355 13.73 6.02 16.34
C VAL A 355 13.13 6.96 17.36
N THR A 356 12.26 7.85 16.90
CA THR A 356 11.46 8.72 17.76
C THR A 356 10.00 8.30 17.69
N VAL A 357 9.41 8.01 18.85
CA VAL A 357 7.99 7.69 18.99
C VAL A 357 7.30 8.89 19.65
N SER A 358 6.33 9.47 18.97
CA SER A 358 5.58 10.63 19.47
C SER A 358 4.10 10.50 19.11
N SER A 359 3.23 10.95 20.01
CA SER A 359 1.77 11.03 19.75
C SER A 359 1.41 12.11 18.74
N ALA A 360 2.37 12.97 18.37
CA ALA A 360 2.18 13.97 17.33
C ALA A 360 3.49 14.20 16.57
N ARG A 361 3.37 14.40 15.26
CA ARG A 361 4.45 14.77 14.35
C ARG A 361 4.11 16.09 13.67
N THR A 362 5.12 16.85 13.28
CA THR A 362 4.94 18.08 12.50
C THR A 362 5.49 17.87 11.09
N VAL A 363 4.83 18.46 10.12
CA VAL A 363 5.30 18.53 8.74
C VAL A 363 5.09 19.94 8.21
N THR A 364 6.12 20.48 7.60
CA THR A 364 6.12 21.84 7.03
C THR A 364 6.08 21.76 5.52
N ILE A 365 5.05 22.34 4.92
CA ILE A 365 4.84 22.37 3.46
C ILE A 365 4.90 23.82 2.99
N SER A 366 5.76 24.10 2.02
CA SER A 366 5.77 25.38 1.28
C SER A 366 5.07 25.20 -0.06
N ALA A 367 4.17 26.13 -0.39
CA ALA A 367 3.53 26.21 -1.71
C ALA A 367 3.96 27.49 -2.42
N LEU A 368 4.30 27.31 -3.72
CA LEU A 368 4.77 28.37 -4.60
C LEU A 368 3.72 28.66 -5.68
N GLY A 369 3.75 29.87 -6.23
CA GLY A 369 2.94 30.25 -7.38
C GLY A 369 3.38 29.61 -8.71
N ASP A 370 2.96 30.21 -9.83
CA ASP A 370 3.15 29.66 -11.15
C ASP A 370 4.63 29.71 -11.57
N CYS A 371 5.19 28.53 -11.88
CA CYS A 371 6.56 28.33 -12.35
C CYS A 371 6.53 27.96 -13.84
N THR A 372 6.82 28.93 -14.71
CA THR A 372 6.99 28.72 -16.15
C THR A 372 8.48 28.74 -16.49
N LEU A 373 9.07 27.56 -16.58
CA LEU A 373 10.51 27.40 -16.85
C LEU A 373 10.75 27.28 -18.35
N GLY A 374 10.78 28.41 -19.04
CA GLY A 374 10.94 28.46 -20.48
C GLY A 374 10.31 29.73 -21.06
N SER A 375 10.10 29.72 -22.37
CA SER A 375 9.62 30.89 -23.08
C SER A 375 8.67 30.53 -24.23
N ASP A 376 7.80 31.46 -24.64
CA ASP A 376 7.11 31.37 -25.93
C ASP A 376 8.08 31.73 -27.04
N SER A 377 8.00 31.03 -28.18
CA SER A 377 8.85 31.24 -29.35
C SER A 377 8.72 32.63 -29.96
N SER A 378 7.68 33.37 -29.64
CA SER A 378 7.44 34.77 -30.06
C SER A 378 8.18 35.80 -29.20
N PHE A 379 8.77 35.39 -28.05
CA PHE A 379 9.41 36.30 -27.11
C PHE A 379 10.78 36.75 -27.60
N ASN A 380 11.26 37.87 -27.04
CA ASN A 380 12.57 38.40 -27.33
C ASN A 380 13.67 37.49 -26.81
N THR A 381 14.39 36.83 -27.70
CA THR A 381 15.44 35.84 -27.40
C THR A 381 16.66 36.41 -26.67
N THR A 382 16.75 37.70 -26.43
CA THR A 382 17.85 38.33 -25.67
C THR A 382 17.48 38.66 -24.23
N THR A 383 16.20 38.61 -23.87
CA THR A 383 15.65 38.98 -22.54
C THR A 383 14.64 37.98 -21.99
N ASN A 384 14.42 36.86 -22.68
CA ASN A 384 13.54 35.79 -22.23
C ASN A 384 14.24 34.88 -21.20
N PHE A 385 13.51 33.93 -20.67
CA PHE A 385 13.99 32.96 -19.68
C PHE A 385 15.24 32.21 -20.19
N ASP A 386 15.21 31.72 -21.42
CA ASP A 386 16.31 30.94 -22.01
C ASP A 386 17.62 31.76 -22.13
N ALA A 387 17.50 33.07 -22.40
CA ALA A 387 18.67 33.96 -22.44
C ALA A 387 19.30 34.11 -21.04
N PHE A 388 18.50 34.18 -20.01
CA PHE A 388 18.98 34.22 -18.61
C PHE A 388 19.61 32.89 -18.21
N ALA A 389 19.00 31.77 -18.54
CA ALA A 389 19.53 30.44 -18.29
C ALA A 389 20.90 30.23 -18.97
N ALA A 390 21.00 30.64 -20.24
CA ALA A 390 22.25 30.52 -20.99
C ALA A 390 23.43 31.33 -20.42
N VAL A 391 23.14 32.46 -19.78
CA VAL A 391 24.15 33.33 -19.16
C VAL A 391 24.47 32.95 -17.73
N ASN A 392 23.49 32.60 -16.93
CA ASN A 392 23.64 32.48 -15.50
C ASN A 392 23.61 31.01 -15.00
N GLY A 393 23.18 30.07 -15.85
CA GLY A 393 22.95 28.66 -15.45
C GLY A 393 21.66 28.45 -14.69
N THR A 394 21.33 27.16 -14.44
CA THR A 394 20.06 26.75 -13.83
C THR A 394 19.95 27.08 -12.33
N SER A 395 21.06 27.13 -11.61
CA SER A 395 21.11 27.48 -10.17
C SER A 395 20.81 28.96 -9.86
N TYR A 396 20.77 29.81 -10.88
CA TYR A 396 20.47 31.23 -10.72
C TYR A 396 19.05 31.49 -10.23
N PHE A 397 18.05 30.79 -10.76
CA PHE A 397 16.65 31.16 -10.66
C PHE A 397 16.12 31.10 -9.22
N PHE A 398 16.38 30.04 -8.48
CA PHE A 398 15.92 29.89 -7.09
C PHE A 398 16.96 30.32 -6.04
N ALA A 399 18.13 30.83 -6.44
CA ALA A 399 19.23 31.12 -5.54
C ALA A 399 18.85 31.98 -4.30
N ASN A 400 17.91 32.92 -4.48
CA ASN A 400 17.53 33.84 -3.39
C ASN A 400 16.45 33.27 -2.44
N VAL A 401 15.82 32.16 -2.79
CA VAL A 401 14.77 31.49 -1.98
C VAL A 401 15.19 30.11 -1.52
N LYS A 402 16.31 29.57 -2.03
CA LYS A 402 16.77 28.23 -1.76
C LYS A 402 16.87 27.92 -0.25
N ASP A 403 17.56 28.77 0.51
CA ASP A 403 17.74 28.56 1.96
C ASP A 403 16.39 28.51 2.72
N ILE A 404 15.37 29.18 2.18
CA ILE A 404 14.01 29.14 2.75
C ILE A 404 13.36 27.80 2.44
N LEU A 405 13.43 27.34 1.18
CA LEU A 405 12.80 26.10 0.74
C LEU A 405 13.51 24.84 1.24
N GLU A 406 14.83 24.90 1.53
CA GLU A 406 15.56 23.82 2.20
C GLU A 406 15.19 23.63 3.69
N ASN A 407 14.45 24.59 4.26
CA ASN A 407 14.00 24.56 5.67
C ASN A 407 12.54 24.06 5.82
N ASP A 408 11.90 23.58 4.76
CA ASP A 408 10.64 22.87 4.85
C ASP A 408 10.85 21.37 4.69
N ASP A 409 9.78 20.58 4.83
CA ASP A 409 9.81 19.13 4.62
C ASP A 409 9.39 18.77 3.19
N ALA A 410 8.64 19.65 2.49
CA ALA A 410 8.38 19.54 1.06
C ALA A 410 7.89 20.88 0.45
N THR A 411 8.42 21.20 -0.73
CA THR A 411 7.99 22.32 -1.56
C THR A 411 7.11 21.85 -2.72
N PHE A 412 5.92 22.46 -2.84
CA PHE A 412 4.93 22.19 -3.89
C PHE A 412 4.72 23.40 -4.80
N ALA A 413 4.80 23.22 -6.13
CA ALA A 413 4.66 24.31 -7.10
C ALA A 413 3.73 23.93 -8.28
N ASN A 414 3.15 24.93 -8.95
CA ASN A 414 2.52 24.73 -10.25
C ASN A 414 3.58 24.86 -11.36
N PHE A 415 3.88 23.76 -12.06
CA PHE A 415 4.74 23.80 -13.23
C PHE A 415 3.88 24.09 -14.48
N GLU A 416 3.90 25.33 -14.95
CA GLU A 416 3.05 25.84 -16.03
C GLU A 416 3.85 25.98 -17.33
N GLY A 417 3.86 24.94 -18.14
CA GLY A 417 4.63 24.85 -19.37
C GLY A 417 5.03 23.43 -19.71
N THR A 418 5.96 23.28 -20.66
CA THR A 418 6.48 21.98 -21.07
C THR A 418 8.01 21.95 -21.08
N LEU A 419 8.60 20.83 -20.70
CA LEU A 419 10.01 20.51 -20.90
C LEU A 419 10.09 19.49 -22.05
N THR A 420 10.54 19.92 -23.24
CA THR A 420 10.51 19.06 -24.40
C THR A 420 11.48 19.54 -25.47
N THR A 421 11.87 18.64 -26.34
CA THR A 421 12.57 18.95 -27.60
C THR A 421 11.61 19.08 -28.79
N GLU A 422 10.30 18.88 -28.62
CA GLU A 422 9.30 19.03 -29.67
C GLU A 422 9.22 20.47 -30.16
N ASP A 423 9.04 20.63 -31.47
CA ASP A 423 9.01 21.94 -32.14
C ASP A 423 7.62 22.35 -32.64
N THR A 424 6.64 21.44 -32.57
CA THR A 424 5.30 21.71 -33.05
C THR A 424 4.48 22.41 -31.94
N ARG A 425 4.48 23.74 -32.03
CA ARG A 425 3.75 24.61 -31.11
C ARG A 425 2.24 24.50 -31.34
N GLU A 426 1.47 24.39 -30.27
CA GLU A 426 0.00 24.47 -30.30
C GLU A 426 -0.49 25.85 -30.75
N SER A 427 -1.66 25.86 -31.42
CA SER A 427 -2.27 27.10 -31.95
C SER A 427 -3.04 27.85 -30.88
N LYS A 428 -2.33 28.47 -29.94
CA LYS A 428 -2.85 29.29 -28.86
C LYS A 428 -2.04 30.58 -28.69
N GLN A 429 -2.54 31.51 -27.89
CA GLN A 429 -1.92 32.84 -27.73
C GLN A 429 -0.48 32.71 -27.22
N TYR A 430 -0.29 31.98 -26.15
CA TYR A 430 1.01 31.67 -25.55
C TYR A 430 1.21 30.17 -25.48
N ALA A 431 2.40 29.70 -25.75
CA ALA A 431 2.79 28.31 -25.61
C ALA A 431 4.24 28.24 -25.11
N PHE A 432 4.41 27.68 -23.91
CA PHE A 432 5.68 27.71 -23.19
C PHE A 432 6.48 26.43 -23.36
N LYS A 433 7.74 26.57 -23.74
CA LYS A 433 8.68 25.48 -23.86
C LYS A 433 9.99 25.83 -23.15
N GLY A 434 10.46 24.91 -22.32
CA GLY A 434 11.76 24.92 -21.68
C GLY A 434 12.66 23.79 -22.20
N ASP A 435 13.95 23.99 -22.06
CA ASP A 435 14.92 22.92 -22.29
C ASP A 435 14.77 21.83 -21.22
N PRO A 436 14.89 20.54 -21.57
CA PRO A 436 14.81 19.44 -20.59
C PRO A 436 15.71 19.61 -19.36
N SER A 437 16.88 20.25 -19.53
CA SER A 437 17.79 20.52 -18.39
C SER A 437 17.25 21.50 -17.35
N TYR A 438 16.11 22.17 -17.62
CA TYR A 438 15.52 23.09 -16.64
C TYR A 438 14.82 22.39 -15.47
N THR A 439 14.73 21.05 -15.47
CA THR A 439 14.48 20.30 -14.23
C THR A 439 15.50 20.65 -13.14
N GLU A 440 16.75 20.97 -13.52
CA GLU A 440 17.76 21.41 -12.58
C GLU A 440 17.42 22.76 -11.90
N VAL A 441 16.54 23.59 -12.46
CA VAL A 441 16.05 24.80 -11.80
C VAL A 441 15.24 24.44 -10.56
N LEU A 442 14.36 23.42 -10.68
CA LEU A 442 13.54 22.92 -9.58
C LEU A 442 14.38 22.22 -8.51
N THR A 443 15.27 21.30 -8.92
CA THR A 443 16.11 20.57 -7.96
C THR A 443 17.12 21.49 -7.24
N ASN A 444 17.68 22.50 -7.94
CA ASN A 444 18.51 23.52 -7.30
C ASN A 444 17.72 24.39 -6.31
N GLY A 445 16.39 24.49 -6.47
CA GLY A 445 15.47 25.25 -5.65
C GLY A 445 14.80 24.44 -4.55
N SER A 446 15.18 23.17 -4.32
CA SER A 446 14.52 22.26 -3.37
C SER A 446 13.01 22.08 -3.62
N VAL A 447 12.58 22.03 -4.89
CA VAL A 447 11.19 21.73 -5.24
C VAL A 447 11.01 20.22 -5.31
N ASP A 448 10.10 19.65 -4.53
CA ASP A 448 9.89 18.21 -4.37
C ASP A 448 8.76 17.67 -5.23
N VAL A 449 7.68 18.47 -5.37
CA VAL A 449 6.47 18.06 -6.07
C VAL A 449 5.97 19.21 -6.94
N VAL A 450 5.50 18.89 -8.15
CA VAL A 450 4.82 19.87 -9.00
C VAL A 450 3.45 19.40 -9.44
N THR A 451 2.52 20.34 -9.65
CA THR A 451 1.30 20.03 -10.39
C THR A 451 1.47 20.37 -11.87
N LEU A 452 1.07 19.46 -12.75
CA LEU A 452 0.95 19.63 -14.21
C LEU A 452 -0.53 19.84 -14.61
N ALA A 453 -1.45 19.95 -13.66
CA ALA A 453 -2.87 20.15 -13.92
C ALA A 453 -3.17 21.62 -14.30
N ASN A 454 -2.74 22.05 -15.47
CA ASN A 454 -2.91 23.41 -15.97
C ASN A 454 -3.13 23.45 -17.49
N ASN A 455 -3.42 24.63 -18.04
CA ASN A 455 -3.70 24.84 -19.46
C ASN A 455 -2.44 24.88 -20.33
N HIS A 456 -1.24 24.81 -19.76
CA HIS A 456 0.04 24.87 -20.48
C HIS A 456 0.81 23.54 -20.47
N SER A 457 0.25 22.48 -19.92
CA SER A 457 0.91 21.18 -19.77
C SER A 457 1.15 20.43 -21.09
N SER A 458 0.52 20.87 -22.21
CA SER A 458 0.67 20.25 -23.53
C SER A 458 0.88 21.29 -24.64
N ASP A 459 1.60 22.36 -24.37
CA ASP A 459 1.79 23.49 -25.28
C ASP A 459 2.49 23.13 -26.61
N TYR A 460 3.16 21.99 -26.66
CA TYR A 460 3.80 21.43 -27.85
C TYR A 460 3.26 20.03 -28.17
N GLY A 461 1.96 19.80 -27.90
CA GLY A 461 1.25 18.54 -28.12
C GLY A 461 1.41 17.55 -26.99
N GLU A 462 0.70 16.42 -27.10
CA GLU A 462 0.65 15.39 -26.07
C GLU A 462 2.05 14.84 -25.73
N GLN A 463 2.93 14.68 -26.73
CA GLN A 463 4.30 14.23 -26.52
C GLN A 463 5.09 15.16 -25.59
N SER A 464 4.84 16.46 -25.64
CA SER A 464 5.52 17.40 -24.76
C SER A 464 5.12 17.26 -23.28
N ASN A 465 3.89 16.81 -23.03
CA ASN A 465 3.45 16.46 -21.67
C ASN A 465 4.17 15.20 -21.15
N GLU A 466 4.22 14.16 -21.98
CA GLU A 466 4.92 12.92 -21.63
C GLU A 466 6.43 13.15 -21.46
N ASP A 467 7.05 13.96 -22.31
CA ASP A 467 8.46 14.36 -22.15
C ASP A 467 8.67 15.06 -20.80
N THR A 468 7.79 16.01 -20.44
CA THR A 468 7.86 16.75 -19.19
C THR A 468 7.83 15.79 -17.99
N LYS A 469 6.87 14.86 -17.97
CA LYS A 469 6.76 13.83 -16.95
C LYS A 469 8.05 13.00 -16.85
N GLN A 470 8.55 12.52 -17.96
CA GLN A 470 9.78 11.71 -17.99
C GLN A 470 11.00 12.48 -17.47
N TYR A 471 11.14 13.76 -17.79
CA TYR A 471 12.27 14.57 -17.30
C TYR A 471 12.14 14.88 -15.81
N LEU A 472 10.94 15.14 -15.30
CA LEU A 472 10.70 15.31 -13.86
C LEU A 472 11.02 14.04 -13.09
N GLU A 473 10.54 12.88 -13.54
CA GLU A 473 10.87 11.57 -12.95
C GLU A 473 12.39 11.32 -12.94
N GLY A 474 13.05 11.61 -14.07
CA GLY A 474 14.50 11.47 -14.20
C GLY A 474 15.31 12.38 -13.26
N ALA A 475 14.72 13.49 -12.83
CA ALA A 475 15.29 14.44 -11.87
C ALA A 475 14.90 14.15 -10.41
N GLY A 476 14.04 13.15 -10.16
CA GLY A 476 13.54 12.81 -8.86
C GLY A 476 12.48 13.77 -8.30
N ILE A 477 11.80 14.50 -9.19
CA ILE A 477 10.70 15.42 -8.85
C ILE A 477 9.38 14.68 -9.10
N ASP A 478 8.55 14.57 -8.08
CA ASP A 478 7.22 14.01 -8.21
C ASP A 478 6.27 14.99 -8.90
N TYR A 479 5.29 14.46 -9.62
CA TYR A 479 4.28 15.31 -10.26
C TYR A 479 2.87 14.75 -10.06
N CYS A 480 1.88 15.62 -9.96
CA CYS A 480 0.48 15.24 -9.99
C CYS A 480 -0.24 15.89 -11.17
N THR A 481 -1.28 15.21 -11.66
CA THR A 481 -2.18 15.68 -12.73
C THR A 481 -3.63 15.56 -12.26
N GLY A 482 -4.61 15.81 -13.14
CA GLY A 482 -6.03 15.58 -12.78
C GLY A 482 -6.36 14.13 -12.41
N ASP A 483 -5.60 13.18 -12.93
CA ASP A 483 -5.83 11.73 -12.79
C ASP A 483 -4.75 11.03 -11.95
N GLU A 484 -3.55 11.60 -11.88
CA GLU A 484 -2.40 11.06 -11.16
C GLU A 484 -2.19 11.85 -9.86
N ILE A 485 -2.26 11.19 -8.72
CA ILE A 485 -2.00 11.77 -7.40
C ILE A 485 -0.66 11.29 -6.88
N VAL A 486 0.07 12.16 -6.17
CA VAL A 486 1.29 11.78 -5.45
C VAL A 486 0.91 11.45 -4.01
N VAL A 487 1.30 10.27 -3.51
CA VAL A 487 1.21 9.93 -2.09
C VAL A 487 2.56 9.42 -1.63
N LYS A 488 3.28 10.23 -0.86
CA LYS A 488 4.65 9.94 -0.40
C LYS A 488 4.79 10.18 1.11
N ASP A 489 5.84 9.63 1.68
CA ASP A 489 6.24 9.99 3.04
C ASP A 489 6.95 11.34 3.03
N VAL A 490 6.50 12.24 3.88
CA VAL A 490 7.11 13.55 4.12
C VAL A 490 7.31 13.69 5.63
N ASN A 491 8.54 13.61 6.08
CA ASN A 491 8.92 13.64 7.50
C ASN A 491 8.11 12.65 8.37
N GLY A 492 7.93 11.42 7.86
CA GLY A 492 7.17 10.36 8.53
C GLY A 492 5.64 10.56 8.51
N ILE A 493 5.12 11.48 7.72
CA ILE A 493 3.69 11.70 7.49
C ILE A 493 3.35 11.33 6.04
N ARG A 494 2.43 10.39 5.87
CA ARG A 494 1.92 10.02 4.56
C ARG A 494 1.13 11.18 3.96
N THR A 495 1.76 11.95 3.05
CA THR A 495 1.22 13.19 2.49
C THR A 495 0.79 12.98 1.05
N ALA A 496 -0.41 13.44 0.70
CA ALA A 496 -0.92 13.45 -0.66
C ALA A 496 -0.81 14.85 -1.28
N PHE A 497 -0.38 14.93 -2.55
CA PHE A 497 -0.42 16.13 -3.38
C PHE A 497 -1.32 15.85 -4.58
N ILE A 498 -2.31 16.71 -4.79
CA ILE A 498 -3.34 16.57 -5.81
C ILE A 498 -3.43 17.85 -6.62
N GLY A 499 -3.49 17.76 -7.94
CA GLY A 499 -3.71 18.91 -8.84
C GLY A 499 -4.98 18.72 -9.65
N ILE A 500 -5.82 19.79 -9.75
CA ILE A 500 -7.04 19.77 -10.58
C ILE A 500 -7.08 20.99 -11.50
N TYR A 501 -7.21 20.74 -12.80
CA TYR A 501 -7.47 21.74 -13.81
C TYR A 501 -8.97 22.02 -13.95
N VAL A 502 -9.39 23.28 -13.81
CA VAL A 502 -10.80 23.65 -13.64
C VAL A 502 -11.34 24.49 -14.80
N LEU A 503 -10.50 25.22 -15.57
CA LEU A 503 -10.96 26.27 -16.50
C LEU A 503 -11.98 25.78 -17.54
N ASP A 504 -11.88 24.57 -18.01
CA ASP A 504 -12.74 24.05 -19.08
C ASP A 504 -14.11 23.56 -18.57
N GLU A 505 -14.17 23.05 -17.33
CA GLU A 505 -15.34 22.34 -16.82
C GLU A 505 -15.98 23.02 -15.58
N GLY A 506 -15.26 23.94 -14.94
CA GLY A 506 -15.79 24.69 -13.79
C GLY A 506 -16.28 23.76 -12.66
N LEU A 507 -17.50 24.03 -12.17
CA LEU A 507 -18.11 23.24 -11.08
C LEU A 507 -18.35 21.77 -11.40
N ALA A 508 -18.28 21.34 -12.65
CA ALA A 508 -18.38 19.90 -12.99
C ALA A 508 -17.22 19.08 -12.42
N LYS A 509 -16.12 19.74 -12.00
CA LYS A 509 -14.97 19.10 -11.33
C LYS A 509 -15.21 18.73 -9.86
N GLU A 510 -16.34 19.15 -9.25
CA GLU A 510 -16.59 18.91 -7.82
C GLU A 510 -16.55 17.42 -7.44
N GLU A 511 -17.10 16.55 -8.29
CA GLU A 511 -17.06 15.09 -8.04
C GLU A 511 -15.61 14.56 -8.13
N GLN A 512 -14.86 14.94 -9.17
CA GLN A 512 -13.44 14.58 -9.30
C GLN A 512 -12.61 15.01 -8.07
N VAL A 513 -12.87 16.20 -7.52
CA VAL A 513 -12.22 16.69 -6.29
C VAL A 513 -12.46 15.71 -5.13
N LYS A 514 -13.70 15.27 -4.93
CA LYS A 514 -14.06 14.33 -3.86
C LYS A 514 -13.45 12.94 -4.08
N GLU A 515 -13.53 12.44 -5.31
CA GLU A 515 -12.99 11.13 -5.68
C GLU A 515 -11.47 11.06 -5.51
N THR A 516 -10.72 12.08 -5.94
CA THR A 516 -9.26 12.11 -5.80
C THR A 516 -8.82 12.20 -4.34
N ILE A 517 -9.52 12.98 -3.51
CA ILE A 517 -9.24 13.05 -2.06
C ILE A 517 -9.55 11.70 -1.39
N ALA A 518 -10.66 11.06 -1.74
CA ALA A 518 -11.00 9.74 -1.23
C ALA A 518 -9.96 8.69 -1.66
N ALA A 519 -9.50 8.73 -2.91
CA ALA A 519 -8.44 7.87 -3.42
C ALA A 519 -7.11 8.07 -2.66
N ALA A 520 -6.72 9.33 -2.39
CA ALA A 520 -5.54 9.63 -1.58
C ALA A 520 -5.65 9.05 -0.16
N LYS A 521 -6.79 9.20 0.49
CA LYS A 521 -7.06 8.64 1.83
C LYS A 521 -7.05 7.11 1.81
N SER A 522 -7.60 6.47 0.77
CA SER A 522 -7.56 5.02 0.62
C SER A 522 -6.14 4.47 0.44
N GLN A 523 -5.20 5.30 -0.04
CA GLN A 523 -3.77 4.99 -0.11
C GLN A 523 -3.02 5.32 1.19
N GLY A 524 -3.73 5.66 2.26
CA GLY A 524 -3.18 5.92 3.58
C GLY A 524 -2.71 7.36 3.80
N ALA A 525 -3.11 8.33 2.97
CA ALA A 525 -2.74 9.73 3.18
C ALA A 525 -3.33 10.25 4.50
N GLN A 526 -2.45 10.79 5.34
CA GLN A 526 -2.76 11.42 6.62
C GLN A 526 -2.92 12.95 6.45
N LEU A 527 -2.19 13.54 5.49
CA LEU A 527 -2.24 14.96 5.12
C LEU A 527 -2.55 15.06 3.63
N VAL A 528 -3.45 15.97 3.24
CA VAL A 528 -3.87 16.15 1.85
C VAL A 528 -3.70 17.61 1.43
N ILE A 529 -2.82 17.85 0.46
CA ILE A 529 -2.54 19.17 -0.13
C ILE A 529 -3.16 19.20 -1.53
N MET A 530 -4.03 20.17 -1.78
CA MET A 530 -4.78 20.32 -3.03
C MET A 530 -4.38 21.60 -3.77
N ALA A 531 -4.00 21.48 -5.05
CA ALA A 531 -3.78 22.59 -5.95
C ALA A 531 -4.88 22.66 -7.01
N PHE A 532 -5.34 23.88 -7.30
CA PHE A 532 -6.28 24.14 -8.39
C PHE A 532 -5.68 25.13 -9.39
N HIS A 533 -5.93 24.88 -10.67
CA HIS A 533 -5.66 25.84 -11.75
C HIS A 533 -6.99 26.36 -12.27
N TRP A 534 -7.38 27.58 -11.83
CA TRP A 534 -8.73 28.11 -11.91
C TRP A 534 -8.83 29.65 -12.02
N GLY A 535 -10.05 30.16 -12.05
CA GLY A 535 -10.33 31.58 -11.97
C GLY A 535 -10.11 32.35 -13.27
N THR A 536 -9.85 33.64 -13.16
CA THR A 536 -9.66 34.54 -14.30
C THR A 536 -8.33 35.26 -14.16
N GLU A 537 -7.55 35.34 -15.22
CA GLU A 537 -6.28 36.07 -15.23
C GLU A 537 -6.47 37.52 -14.74
N LYS A 538 -5.58 37.96 -13.88
CA LYS A 538 -5.53 39.30 -13.28
C LYS A 538 -6.72 39.69 -12.39
N ALA A 539 -7.64 38.77 -12.12
CA ALA A 539 -8.67 39.01 -11.12
C ALA A 539 -8.06 38.89 -9.71
N THR A 540 -8.28 39.92 -8.88
CA THR A 540 -7.77 39.99 -7.50
C THR A 540 -8.74 39.43 -6.47
N GLU A 541 -9.97 39.11 -6.89
CA GLU A 541 -11.00 38.46 -6.09
C GLU A 541 -11.33 37.10 -6.69
N PRO A 542 -11.45 36.05 -5.89
CA PRO A 542 -11.85 34.74 -6.38
C PRO A 542 -13.31 34.72 -6.82
N ASP A 543 -13.61 33.99 -7.88
CA ASP A 543 -14.97 33.81 -8.35
C ASP A 543 -15.73 32.72 -7.55
N ALA A 544 -17.03 32.59 -7.83
CA ALA A 544 -17.89 31.62 -7.12
C ALA A 544 -17.48 30.17 -7.36
N THR A 545 -16.87 29.87 -8.52
CA THR A 545 -16.37 28.50 -8.82
C THR A 545 -15.18 28.16 -7.95
N GLN A 546 -14.23 29.09 -7.80
CA GLN A 546 -13.07 28.93 -6.92
C GLN A 546 -13.51 28.67 -5.47
N ILE A 547 -14.41 29.52 -4.94
CA ILE A 547 -14.92 29.41 -3.57
C ILE A 547 -15.62 28.04 -3.35
N THR A 548 -16.52 27.67 -4.28
CA THR A 548 -17.29 26.43 -4.14
C THR A 548 -16.38 25.17 -4.16
N LEU A 549 -15.43 25.10 -5.10
CA LEU A 549 -14.54 23.96 -5.21
C LEU A 549 -13.53 23.89 -4.06
N ALA A 550 -13.04 25.05 -3.58
CA ALA A 550 -12.17 25.10 -2.40
C ALA A 550 -12.87 24.53 -1.16
N HIS A 551 -14.10 25.01 -0.89
CA HIS A 551 -14.89 24.52 0.23
C HIS A 551 -15.21 23.04 0.08
N ALA A 552 -15.58 22.55 -1.13
CA ALA A 552 -15.81 21.14 -1.39
C ALA A 552 -14.55 20.27 -1.14
N ALA A 553 -13.36 20.78 -1.47
CA ALA A 553 -12.10 20.10 -1.19
C ALA A 553 -11.84 19.98 0.32
N ILE A 554 -12.00 21.06 1.07
CA ILE A 554 -11.83 21.04 2.54
C ILE A 554 -12.88 20.11 3.18
N ASP A 555 -14.13 20.19 2.76
CA ASP A 555 -15.21 19.34 3.28
C ASP A 555 -15.00 17.84 2.94
N ALA A 556 -14.37 17.53 1.81
CA ALA A 556 -13.95 16.18 1.46
C ALA A 556 -12.71 15.72 2.23
N GLY A 557 -11.99 16.64 2.88
CA GLY A 557 -10.88 16.38 3.79
C GLY A 557 -9.51 16.71 3.24
N ALA A 558 -9.41 17.72 2.38
CA ALA A 558 -8.15 18.42 2.12
C ALA A 558 -7.76 19.26 3.36
N ASP A 559 -6.46 19.36 3.61
CA ASP A 559 -5.90 20.07 4.76
C ASP A 559 -5.34 21.45 4.37
N MET A 560 -5.01 21.63 3.09
CA MET A 560 -4.57 22.88 2.50
C MET A 560 -5.04 22.94 1.05
N VAL A 561 -5.50 24.13 0.63
CA VAL A 561 -5.85 24.41 -0.77
C VAL A 561 -5.04 25.59 -1.27
N VAL A 562 -4.42 25.44 -2.45
CA VAL A 562 -3.70 26.51 -3.14
C VAL A 562 -4.19 26.67 -4.56
N GLY A 563 -4.24 27.91 -5.04
CA GLY A 563 -4.74 28.25 -6.36
C GLY A 563 -3.68 28.88 -7.26
N HIS A 564 -3.87 28.65 -8.57
CA HIS A 564 -3.01 29.05 -9.67
C HIS A 564 -3.83 29.58 -10.85
N HIS A 565 -3.20 30.20 -11.84
CA HIS A 565 -3.77 30.77 -13.06
C HIS A 565 -4.07 32.27 -13.02
N PRO A 566 -4.61 32.90 -11.96
CA PRO A 566 -4.87 34.35 -12.00
C PRO A 566 -3.59 35.18 -12.24
N HIS A 567 -2.38 34.63 -12.03
CA HIS A 567 -1.08 35.29 -12.19
C HIS A 567 -0.91 36.57 -11.34
N VAL A 568 -1.78 36.74 -10.36
CA VAL A 568 -1.75 37.78 -9.31
C VAL A 568 -2.19 37.14 -8.00
N LEU A 569 -1.79 37.75 -6.88
CA LEU A 569 -2.28 37.33 -5.57
C LEU A 569 -3.79 37.50 -5.45
N GLN A 570 -4.45 36.54 -4.83
CA GLN A 570 -5.82 36.66 -4.31
C GLN A 570 -5.83 36.45 -2.80
N GLY A 571 -6.99 36.66 -2.17
CA GLY A 571 -7.13 36.51 -0.73
C GLY A 571 -6.89 35.12 -0.21
N ILE A 572 -6.60 35.01 1.08
CA ILE A 572 -6.50 33.77 1.83
C ILE A 572 -7.70 33.65 2.76
N GLU A 573 -8.40 32.54 2.71
CA GLU A 573 -9.53 32.22 3.58
C GLU A 573 -9.13 31.13 4.58
N LYS A 574 -9.69 31.19 5.80
CA LYS A 574 -9.69 30.09 6.73
C LYS A 574 -11.09 29.51 6.83
N TYR A 575 -11.28 28.31 6.23
CA TYR A 575 -12.54 27.60 6.19
C TYR A 575 -12.43 26.28 6.96
N ASN A 576 -13.34 26.04 7.92
CA ASN A 576 -13.34 24.86 8.79
C ASN A 576 -11.98 24.57 9.45
N GLY A 577 -11.23 25.62 9.83
CA GLY A 577 -9.91 25.51 10.47
C GLY A 577 -8.75 25.25 9.51
N LYS A 578 -8.99 25.15 8.20
CA LYS A 578 -8.01 24.91 7.14
C LYS A 578 -7.87 26.16 6.27
N TYR A 579 -6.69 26.35 5.68
CA TYR A 579 -6.41 27.51 4.86
C TYR A 579 -6.56 27.23 3.36
N ILE A 580 -7.13 28.22 2.67
CA ILE A 580 -7.31 28.30 1.23
C ILE A 580 -6.61 29.56 0.74
N ALA A 581 -5.53 29.43 -0.01
CA ALA A 581 -4.91 30.53 -0.75
C ALA A 581 -5.44 30.50 -2.19
N TYR A 582 -6.36 31.39 -2.53
CA TYR A 582 -7.07 31.37 -3.81
C TYR A 582 -6.17 31.60 -5.03
N SER A 583 -5.10 32.38 -4.90
CA SER A 583 -4.01 32.46 -5.90
C SER A 583 -2.71 32.94 -5.25
N LEU A 584 -1.62 32.22 -5.55
CA LEU A 584 -0.29 32.58 -5.11
C LEU A 584 0.44 33.51 -6.10
N GLY A 585 -0.19 33.83 -7.23
CA GLY A 585 0.42 34.62 -8.30
C GLY A 585 1.51 33.85 -9.05
N ASN A 586 2.34 34.57 -9.78
CA ASN A 586 3.52 34.02 -10.42
C ASN A 586 4.64 33.77 -9.41
N PHE A 587 5.57 32.84 -9.72
CA PHE A 587 6.79 32.67 -8.91
C PHE A 587 8.04 32.71 -9.78
N CYS A 588 8.53 31.62 -10.32
CA CYS A 588 9.62 31.62 -11.31
C CYS A 588 9.01 31.63 -12.71
N PHE A 589 8.64 32.81 -13.18
CA PHE A 589 7.71 32.96 -14.29
C PHE A 589 8.37 33.45 -15.58
N GLY A 590 8.67 32.53 -16.51
CA GLY A 590 9.21 32.81 -17.85
C GLY A 590 8.19 33.35 -18.87
N GLY A 591 6.90 33.37 -18.52
CA GLY A 591 5.81 33.73 -19.42
C GLY A 591 5.73 35.23 -19.79
N ASN A 592 6.38 36.12 -19.03
CA ASN A 592 6.40 37.56 -19.33
C ASN A 592 7.60 38.26 -18.68
N SER A 593 8.35 39.04 -19.46
CA SER A 593 9.48 39.84 -18.95
C SER A 593 9.10 41.13 -18.29
N THR A 594 7.85 41.60 -18.46
CA THR A 594 7.32 42.83 -17.87
C THR A 594 5.86 42.67 -17.41
N PRO A 595 5.59 41.75 -16.49
CA PRO A 595 4.24 41.57 -15.97
C PRO A 595 3.77 42.83 -15.20
N SER A 596 2.49 43.06 -15.20
CA SER A 596 1.91 44.26 -14.50
C SER A 596 1.95 44.10 -12.98
N ASP A 597 2.07 42.91 -12.48
CA ASP A 597 2.18 42.58 -11.06
C ASP A 597 3.35 41.57 -10.89
N MET A 598 4.27 41.88 -9.99
CA MET A 598 5.42 41.06 -9.66
C MET A 598 5.38 40.52 -8.23
N ASP A 599 4.27 40.76 -7.52
CA ASP A 599 4.11 40.30 -6.14
C ASP A 599 3.71 38.85 -6.11
N THR A 600 4.35 38.11 -5.23
CA THR A 600 4.06 36.71 -4.93
C THR A 600 4.36 36.42 -3.46
N ILE A 601 4.04 35.23 -3.02
CA ILE A 601 4.37 34.75 -1.68
C ILE A 601 4.87 33.30 -1.75
N ILE A 602 5.69 32.90 -0.78
CA ILE A 602 5.79 31.52 -0.38
C ILE A 602 4.75 31.34 0.74
N PHE A 603 3.78 30.46 0.50
CA PHE A 603 2.74 30.12 1.46
C PHE A 603 3.15 28.85 2.18
N ARG A 604 3.58 28.98 3.43
CA ARG A 604 4.09 27.89 4.24
C ARG A 604 3.15 27.55 5.38
N GLN A 605 2.89 26.25 5.55
CA GLN A 605 2.12 25.76 6.69
C GLN A 605 2.85 24.61 7.40
N THR A 606 2.92 24.69 8.73
CA THR A 606 3.39 23.59 9.58
C THR A 606 2.18 22.91 10.22
N PHE A 607 1.93 21.68 9.80
CA PHE A 607 0.84 20.86 10.28
C PHE A 607 1.31 20.02 11.47
N ARG A 608 0.45 19.88 12.46
CA ARG A 608 0.60 18.92 13.54
C ARG A 608 -0.34 17.75 13.28
N VAL A 609 0.22 16.55 13.12
CA VAL A 609 -0.51 15.32 12.79
C VAL A 609 -0.43 14.37 13.97
N THR A 610 -1.59 13.83 14.37
CA THR A 610 -1.74 12.86 15.46
C THR A 610 -2.38 11.58 14.91
N GLU A 611 -2.57 10.56 15.76
CA GLU A 611 -3.35 9.36 15.41
C GLU A 611 -4.80 9.68 15.02
N ASP A 612 -5.36 10.76 15.56
CA ASP A 612 -6.73 11.22 15.27
C ASP A 612 -6.81 12.01 13.93
N GLY A 613 -5.68 12.31 13.29
CA GLY A 613 -5.56 13.07 12.05
C GLY A 613 -4.84 14.41 12.22
N VAL A 614 -5.01 15.31 11.22
CA VAL A 614 -4.39 16.63 11.19
C VAL A 614 -5.13 17.56 12.15
N GLU A 615 -4.39 18.15 13.11
CA GLU A 615 -4.95 19.15 14.01
C GLU A 615 -5.42 20.40 13.23
N PRO A 616 -6.52 21.03 13.64
CA PRO A 616 -6.92 22.30 13.06
C PRO A 616 -5.90 23.41 13.42
N ASP A 617 -5.94 24.51 12.65
CA ASP A 617 -5.13 25.70 12.94
C ASP A 617 -3.62 25.48 12.77
N ALA A 618 -3.21 24.89 11.62
CA ALA A 618 -1.80 24.81 11.24
C ALA A 618 -1.11 26.17 11.37
N GLU A 619 0.12 26.16 11.86
CA GLU A 619 0.95 27.35 11.89
C GLU A 619 1.23 27.81 10.46
N THR A 620 0.99 29.10 10.21
CA THR A 620 1.01 29.65 8.85
C THR A 620 1.98 30.81 8.78
N GLU A 621 2.93 30.69 7.86
CA GLU A 621 3.89 31.74 7.53
C GLU A 621 3.62 32.26 6.12
N ILE A 622 3.61 33.59 5.98
CA ILE A 622 3.57 34.27 4.69
C ILE A 622 4.92 34.93 4.46
N ILE A 623 5.66 34.42 3.50
CA ILE A 623 6.94 35.01 3.10
C ILE A 623 6.70 35.83 1.83
N PRO A 624 6.59 37.17 1.94
CA PRO A 624 6.36 38.03 0.78
C PRO A 624 7.58 38.03 -0.14
N CYS A 625 7.33 37.86 -1.43
CA CYS A 625 8.38 37.81 -2.46
C CYS A 625 8.01 38.65 -3.67
N SER A 626 9.02 39.08 -4.41
CA SER A 626 8.89 39.52 -5.80
C SER A 626 9.37 38.39 -6.73
N ILE A 627 8.73 38.24 -7.88
CA ILE A 627 9.19 37.29 -8.94
C ILE A 627 10.54 37.68 -9.56
N SER A 628 11.08 38.81 -9.16
CA SER A 628 12.30 39.40 -9.70
C SER A 628 13.20 39.94 -8.59
N SER A 629 14.51 39.82 -8.76
CA SER A 629 15.51 40.42 -7.88
C SER A 629 15.87 41.88 -8.26
N VAL A 630 15.24 42.41 -9.32
CA VAL A 630 15.48 43.76 -9.83
C VAL A 630 14.18 44.51 -10.06
N GLU A 631 14.21 45.83 -9.94
CA GLU A 631 13.05 46.66 -10.20
C GLU A 631 12.78 46.84 -11.70
N GLY A 632 11.50 46.94 -12.08
CA GLY A 632 11.02 47.39 -13.38
C GLY A 632 10.96 46.35 -14.49
N TYR A 633 11.49 45.16 -14.30
CA TYR A 633 11.33 44.03 -15.22
C TYR A 633 11.52 42.72 -14.49
N ASN A 634 11.01 41.62 -15.05
CA ASN A 634 11.17 40.30 -14.53
C ASN A 634 12.50 39.70 -15.02
N ASN A 635 13.41 39.40 -14.08
CA ASN A 635 14.65 38.68 -14.34
C ASN A 635 14.58 37.20 -13.96
N TYR A 636 13.34 36.69 -13.69
CA TYR A 636 13.02 35.29 -13.42
C TYR A 636 13.66 34.73 -12.14
N GLN A 637 14.04 35.61 -11.21
CA GLN A 637 14.70 35.24 -9.95
C GLN A 637 13.83 35.64 -8.75
N PRO A 638 12.90 34.79 -8.31
CA PRO A 638 12.08 35.05 -7.13
C PRO A 638 12.95 35.43 -5.93
N THR A 639 12.58 36.50 -5.26
CA THR A 639 13.40 37.06 -4.19
C THR A 639 12.52 37.50 -3.02
N PRO A 640 12.84 37.13 -1.77
CA PRO A 640 12.11 37.59 -0.60
C PRO A 640 12.15 39.11 -0.49
N ALA A 641 10.98 39.72 -0.38
CA ALA A 641 10.83 41.17 -0.20
C ALA A 641 11.25 41.54 1.23
N GLN A 642 11.80 42.75 1.38
CA GLN A 642 12.29 43.23 2.66
C GLN A 642 11.79 44.65 2.97
N GLY A 643 11.64 44.96 4.25
CA GLY A 643 11.25 46.32 4.73
C GLY A 643 9.93 46.77 4.11
N SER A 644 9.88 47.99 3.58
CA SER A 644 8.64 48.55 3.04
C SER A 644 8.05 47.80 1.84
N GLU A 645 8.82 47.02 1.13
CA GLU A 645 8.33 46.18 0.04
C GLU A 645 7.57 44.96 0.59
N ALA A 646 8.11 44.31 1.61
CA ALA A 646 7.42 43.25 2.33
C ALA A 646 6.11 43.74 2.95
N ASP A 647 6.17 44.91 3.63
CA ASP A 647 4.99 45.54 4.23
C ASP A 647 3.90 45.80 3.17
N ARG A 648 4.27 46.32 2.01
CA ARG A 648 3.36 46.61 0.90
C ARG A 648 2.66 45.36 0.37
N ILE A 649 3.42 44.27 0.18
CA ILE A 649 2.88 42.98 -0.32
C ILE A 649 1.90 42.42 0.72
N ILE A 650 2.27 42.46 1.99
CA ILE A 650 1.42 41.96 3.08
C ILE A 650 0.16 42.87 3.25
N GLU A 651 0.26 44.18 3.13
CA GLU A 651 -0.91 45.06 3.15
C GLU A 651 -1.87 44.74 2.01
N LYS A 652 -1.37 44.50 0.80
CA LYS A 652 -2.14 44.07 -0.38
C LYS A 652 -2.84 42.72 -0.12
N LEU A 653 -2.11 41.72 0.38
CA LEU A 653 -2.68 40.43 0.72
C LEU A 653 -3.76 40.52 1.79
N ASN A 654 -3.54 41.35 2.82
CA ASN A 654 -4.49 41.58 3.89
C ASN A 654 -5.75 42.30 3.39
N GLU A 655 -5.63 43.24 2.44
CA GLU A 655 -6.78 43.85 1.77
C GLU A 655 -7.64 42.80 1.09
N TYR A 656 -7.02 41.89 0.29
CA TYR A 656 -7.70 40.79 -0.42
C TYR A 656 -8.29 39.74 0.54
N SER A 657 -7.64 39.49 1.68
CA SER A 657 -8.06 38.51 2.68
C SER A 657 -9.11 39.06 3.68
N SER A 658 -9.36 40.40 3.67
CA SER A 658 -10.24 41.06 4.63
C SER A 658 -11.68 40.53 4.57
N ALA A 659 -12.17 40.16 3.39
CA ALA A 659 -13.50 39.58 3.20
C ALA A 659 -13.68 38.24 3.97
N TYR A 660 -12.58 37.54 4.27
CA TYR A 660 -12.54 36.29 5.01
C TYR A 660 -12.10 36.49 6.48
N GLY A 661 -11.92 37.74 6.91
CA GLY A 661 -11.53 38.08 8.28
C GLY A 661 -10.09 37.64 8.62
N GLN A 662 -9.23 37.44 7.63
CA GLN A 662 -7.84 37.04 7.83
C GLN A 662 -6.91 38.28 7.78
N THR A 663 -5.85 38.21 8.58
CA THR A 663 -4.77 39.20 8.61
C THR A 663 -3.45 38.48 8.91
N PHE A 664 -2.43 38.75 8.11
CA PHE A 664 -1.14 38.16 8.18
C PHE A 664 -0.03 39.18 8.45
N THR A 665 1.09 38.66 8.93
CA THR A 665 2.36 39.44 9.06
C THR A 665 3.41 38.78 8.20
N ALA A 666 4.43 39.52 7.78
CA ALA A 666 5.53 38.98 7.03
C ALA A 666 6.36 38.04 7.93
N SER A 667 6.69 36.87 7.40
CA SER A 667 7.76 35.97 7.91
C SER A 667 9.00 36.09 7.02
N THR A 668 10.17 35.78 7.59
CA THR A 668 11.41 35.66 6.82
C THR A 668 11.58 34.24 6.27
N GLY A 669 10.84 33.26 6.80
CA GLY A 669 10.97 31.85 6.47
C GLY A 669 12.27 31.18 6.96
N LEU A 670 13.04 31.85 7.80
CA LEU A 670 14.34 31.38 8.30
C LEU A 670 14.42 31.34 9.84
N GLU A 671 13.29 31.41 10.54
CA GLU A 671 13.24 31.41 12.03
C GLU A 671 13.03 30.00 12.58
#